data_d6c2c288de4b2f41492e8bb5a27d6071
#
_entry.id   d6c2c288de4b2f41492e8bb5a27d6071
#
_cell.length_a   1.000
_cell.length_b   1.000
_cell.length_c   1.000
_cell.angle_alpha   90.00
_cell.angle_beta   90.00
_cell.angle_gamma   90.00
#
_symmetry.space_group_name_H-M   'P 1'
#
loop_
_entity.id
_entity.type
_entity.pdbx_description
1 polymer ?
#
loop_
_entity_poly.entity_id
_entity_poly.type
_entity_poly.pdbx_seq_one_letter_code
_entity_poly.pdbx_strand_id
1 'polypeptide(L)'
;MQRVLNALEIHASERGEDIAVRDADGTAHSWRAVADGVRRVQRWVRSAAVPGGFVAVSMPSGGAAWMATLGVARAGCVPVLLPAFVAENTERMVRASIGVPPRIDASTWPDAVAHAPAESPAAPGAGVVLLSSGTTGRSRLVMRSAAAVDRVASTLVDAGLPVRADVVVSCIPMSHAYGFEHALLAPVLAGARVHVLSSFSLDAVAEELEAGASALLLVPATVDALAEAAVPAPQLRSATVAGAPLPQRVRARFEAAYPGILVDLYGATEVGTIWLDRGAGGVPVQGVQVRLVDVGAGDSLQDAVVGAEGEIAVHSDAMLDGIIGAGGTLEPATTDGFMRTGDLGVRAADGSFRVTGRSKLTFDVGGLKVNPVEVEHALESLPEVRAAVVEAQPVTDTVNRVAARVELRHGQAAIDVASVRERLASMLPPHALPRSIEVVASLPRTASGKILRTAPAGMVSVAPPVVHRGAGLERRADREAFTERLFDQSAAGYDNSSGVAFLRVGRWYRRRMLRTAGALAPGRAHLDVGSGTGLCAAISQEIVGPGGRTVALDPSTGMLEMARRRGVRETVVGRAERLPFADSTFDLVSMSYMLRHVEDLSLAFAEAHRVLRPGGRIVIFELTSPSNPVARAAFRGAMHWVVPAVGVVASMRPATFPMMRYWAQTIDAAVRPERIVDALAAAGFAGARHQLELGVFSCYRGVRAPFSS
;
A
#
# COMPACT_ATOMS: atom_id res chain seq x y z
N MET A 1 0.02 19.55 21.26
CA MET A 1 -1.37 19.19 20.83
C MET A 1 -2.46 19.99 21.57
N GLN A 2 -2.06 20.87 22.49
CA GLN A 2 -3.02 21.62 23.30
C GLN A 2 -3.83 22.67 22.49
N ARG A 3 -3.18 23.35 21.54
CA ARG A 3 -3.86 24.33 20.66
C ARG A 3 -4.94 23.67 19.81
N VAL A 4 -4.65 22.49 19.28
CA VAL A 4 -5.59 21.70 18.47
C VAL A 4 -6.81 21.28 19.30
N LEU A 5 -6.60 20.80 20.54
CA LEU A 5 -7.69 20.43 21.46
C LEU A 5 -8.55 21.64 21.85
N ASN A 6 -7.92 22.80 22.11
CA ASN A 6 -8.65 24.03 22.40
C ASN A 6 -9.48 24.51 21.21
N ALA A 7 -8.92 24.44 19.98
CA ALA A 7 -9.64 24.80 18.77
C ALA A 7 -10.87 23.90 18.55
N LEU A 8 -10.75 22.59 18.80
CA LEU A 8 -11.88 21.66 18.74
C LEU A 8 -13.03 22.08 19.66
N GLU A 9 -12.73 22.45 20.91
CA GLU A 9 -13.76 22.89 21.87
C GLU A 9 -14.42 24.20 21.43
N ILE A 10 -13.65 25.14 20.90
CA ILE A 10 -14.18 26.40 20.32
C ILE A 10 -15.14 26.09 19.17
N HIS A 11 -14.74 25.23 18.22
CA HIS A 11 -15.59 24.89 17.09
C HIS A 11 -16.84 24.11 17.51
N ALA A 12 -16.73 23.22 18.51
CA ALA A 12 -17.87 22.50 19.07
C ALA A 12 -18.87 23.44 19.77
N SER A 13 -18.39 24.53 20.36
CA SER A 13 -19.24 25.54 21.02
C SER A 13 -19.89 26.49 20.01
N GLU A 14 -19.11 27.04 19.06
CA GLU A 14 -19.55 28.10 18.15
C GLU A 14 -20.43 27.57 16.98
N ARG A 15 -20.11 26.38 16.48
CA ARG A 15 -20.72 25.78 15.29
C ARG A 15 -20.84 24.26 15.40
N GLY A 16 -21.29 23.79 16.54
CA GLY A 16 -21.30 22.37 16.91
C GLY A 16 -22.00 21.45 15.92
N GLU A 17 -23.00 21.94 15.20
CA GLU A 17 -23.77 21.14 14.22
C GLU A 17 -23.12 21.09 12.82
N ASP A 18 -22.14 21.96 12.53
CA ASP A 18 -21.44 21.92 11.26
C ASP A 18 -20.60 20.63 11.16
N ILE A 19 -20.51 20.07 9.95
CA ILE A 19 -19.69 18.90 9.67
C ILE A 19 -18.21 19.27 9.87
N ALA A 20 -17.52 18.48 10.66
CA ALA A 20 -16.06 18.53 10.85
C ALA A 20 -15.35 17.54 9.93
N VAL A 21 -15.82 16.29 9.92
CA VAL A 21 -15.23 15.21 9.10
C VAL A 21 -16.32 14.32 8.53
N ARG A 22 -16.15 13.91 7.27
CA ARG A 22 -16.97 12.91 6.59
C ARG A 22 -16.09 11.71 6.24
N ASP A 23 -16.51 10.53 6.66
CA ASP A 23 -15.82 9.27 6.44
C ASP A 23 -16.05 8.74 5.02
N ALA A 24 -15.24 7.79 4.61
CA ALA A 24 -15.29 7.20 3.27
C ALA A 24 -16.59 6.42 2.97
N ASP A 25 -17.35 6.02 3.98
CA ASP A 25 -18.66 5.40 3.86
C ASP A 25 -19.81 6.43 3.82
N GLY A 26 -19.48 7.72 3.85
CA GLY A 26 -20.43 8.83 3.86
C GLY A 26 -20.88 9.27 5.26
N THR A 27 -20.50 8.57 6.32
CA THR A 27 -20.81 8.97 7.70
C THR A 27 -20.24 10.34 8.01
N ALA A 28 -21.06 11.28 8.42
CA ALA A 28 -20.66 12.64 8.76
C ALA A 28 -20.66 12.86 10.27
N HIS A 29 -19.60 13.47 10.77
CA HIS A 29 -19.45 13.83 12.18
C HIS A 29 -19.39 15.35 12.32
N SER A 30 -20.28 15.92 13.11
CA SER A 30 -20.26 17.35 13.42
C SER A 30 -19.12 17.67 14.43
N TRP A 31 -18.78 18.96 14.56
CA TRP A 31 -17.77 19.40 15.53
C TRP A 31 -18.14 18.97 16.96
N ARG A 32 -19.44 19.05 17.32
CA ARG A 32 -19.95 18.57 18.61
C ARG A 32 -19.77 17.08 18.78
N ALA A 33 -20.14 16.30 17.75
CA ALA A 33 -20.00 14.84 17.78
C ALA A 33 -18.53 14.41 17.96
N VAL A 34 -17.60 15.09 17.26
CA VAL A 34 -16.16 14.83 17.40
C VAL A 34 -15.69 15.16 18.81
N ALA A 35 -16.05 16.33 19.37
CA ALA A 35 -15.66 16.73 20.71
C ALA A 35 -16.22 15.78 21.78
N ASP A 36 -17.48 15.35 21.65
CA ASP A 36 -18.07 14.36 22.53
C ASP A 36 -17.37 13.00 22.46
N GLY A 37 -17.06 12.55 21.24
CA GLY A 37 -16.28 11.33 21.02
C GLY A 37 -14.90 11.40 21.67
N VAL A 38 -14.20 12.52 21.52
CA VAL A 38 -12.90 12.78 22.18
C VAL A 38 -13.02 12.69 23.72
N ARG A 39 -14.08 13.24 24.29
CA ARG A 39 -14.33 13.17 25.75
C ARG A 39 -14.67 11.74 26.22
N ARG A 40 -15.39 10.96 25.39
CA ARG A 40 -15.67 9.53 25.67
C ARG A 40 -14.40 8.71 25.67
N VAL A 41 -13.59 8.86 24.63
CA VAL A 41 -12.27 8.19 24.51
C VAL A 41 -11.35 8.61 25.66
N GLN A 42 -11.32 9.88 26.05
CA GLN A 42 -10.56 10.34 27.21
C GLN A 42 -10.90 9.54 28.48
N ARG A 43 -12.19 9.29 28.75
CA ARG A 43 -12.63 8.53 29.92
C ARG A 43 -12.16 7.07 29.84
N TRP A 44 -12.33 6.45 28.71
CA TRP A 44 -11.87 5.08 28.48
C TRP A 44 -10.34 4.95 28.69
N VAL A 45 -9.56 5.85 28.09
CA VAL A 45 -8.10 5.85 28.23
C VAL A 45 -7.67 5.98 29.68
N ARG A 46 -8.33 6.85 30.45
CA ARG A 46 -8.03 7.01 31.89
C ARG A 46 -8.32 5.77 32.75
N SER A 47 -9.19 4.87 32.27
CA SER A 47 -9.41 3.57 32.92
C SER A 47 -8.45 2.48 32.46
N ALA A 48 -7.90 2.60 31.23
CA ALA A 48 -7.12 1.57 30.58
C ALA A 48 -5.59 1.82 30.58
N ALA A 49 -5.16 3.08 30.78
CA ALA A 49 -3.76 3.48 30.67
C ALA A 49 -3.33 4.38 31.83
N VAL A 50 -2.05 4.32 32.19
CA VAL A 50 -1.46 5.25 33.18
C VAL A 50 -1.17 6.61 32.52
N PRO A 51 -1.27 7.73 33.26
CA PRO A 51 -0.91 9.04 32.72
C PRO A 51 0.51 9.06 32.17
N GLY A 52 0.69 9.67 30.98
CA GLY A 52 1.96 9.70 30.28
C GLY A 52 2.28 8.41 29.50
N GLY A 53 1.49 7.35 29.69
CA GLY A 53 1.68 6.07 28.98
C GLY A 53 1.32 6.13 27.50
N PHE A 54 1.80 5.15 26.75
CA PHE A 54 1.50 4.98 25.32
C PHE A 54 0.15 4.29 25.13
N VAL A 55 -0.61 4.74 24.11
CA VAL A 55 -1.84 4.07 23.65
C VAL A 55 -1.77 3.94 22.14
N ALA A 56 -1.82 2.71 21.65
CA ALA A 56 -1.81 2.46 20.20
C ALA A 56 -3.16 2.84 19.58
N VAL A 57 -3.14 3.60 18.49
CA VAL A 57 -4.31 3.96 17.68
C VAL A 57 -4.13 3.35 16.30
N SER A 58 -4.93 2.32 15.98
CA SER A 58 -4.85 1.54 14.75
C SER A 58 -6.23 1.54 14.06
N MET A 59 -6.63 2.72 13.57
CA MET A 59 -7.94 2.97 12.99
C MET A 59 -7.83 3.35 11.51
N PRO A 60 -8.83 3.03 10.67
CA PRO A 60 -8.98 3.66 9.37
C PRO A 60 -9.04 5.19 9.51
N SER A 61 -8.56 5.92 8.50
CA SER A 61 -8.68 7.38 8.49
C SER A 61 -10.15 7.82 8.56
N GLY A 62 -10.46 8.86 9.31
CA GLY A 62 -11.81 9.36 9.48
C GLY A 62 -12.10 9.89 10.88
N GLY A 63 -13.39 10.11 11.17
CA GLY A 63 -13.86 10.66 12.43
C GLY A 63 -13.48 9.82 13.65
N ALA A 64 -13.54 8.49 13.53
CA ALA A 64 -13.11 7.59 14.61
C ALA A 64 -11.61 7.74 14.92
N ALA A 65 -10.75 7.86 13.89
CA ALA A 65 -9.32 8.11 14.08
C ALA A 65 -9.05 9.49 14.72
N TRP A 66 -9.83 10.52 14.35
CA TRP A 66 -9.77 11.83 15.00
C TRP A 66 -10.07 11.73 16.48
N MET A 67 -11.24 11.16 16.82
CA MET A 67 -11.70 11.01 18.20
C MET A 67 -10.72 10.18 19.05
N ALA A 68 -10.22 9.06 18.49
CA ALA A 68 -9.25 8.20 19.16
C ALA A 68 -7.95 8.96 19.47
N THR A 69 -7.33 9.57 18.46
CA THR A 69 -6.05 10.26 18.59
C THR A 69 -6.13 11.44 19.55
N LEU A 70 -7.13 12.31 19.38
CA LEU A 70 -7.33 13.48 20.22
C LEU A 70 -7.78 13.11 21.63
N GLY A 71 -8.58 12.04 21.80
CA GLY A 71 -9.02 11.54 23.09
C GLY A 71 -7.89 10.97 23.94
N VAL A 72 -6.96 10.24 23.32
CA VAL A 72 -5.74 9.75 23.96
C VAL A 72 -4.88 10.94 24.43
N ALA A 73 -4.64 11.90 23.54
CA ALA A 73 -3.87 13.10 23.88
C ALA A 73 -4.54 13.93 24.99
N ARG A 74 -5.88 14.08 24.96
CA ARG A 74 -6.67 14.78 25.98
C ARG A 74 -6.59 14.09 27.34
N ALA A 75 -6.41 12.77 27.36
CA ALA A 75 -6.21 12.00 28.60
C ALA A 75 -4.82 12.21 29.24
N GLY A 76 -3.89 12.87 28.54
CA GLY A 76 -2.49 13.02 28.93
C GLY A 76 -1.63 11.80 28.60
N CYS A 77 -2.10 10.93 27.72
CA CYS A 77 -1.38 9.78 27.19
C CYS A 77 -0.83 10.08 25.78
N VAL A 78 0.17 9.31 25.34
CA VAL A 78 0.83 9.49 24.05
C VAL A 78 0.21 8.55 23.00
N PRO A 79 -0.54 9.07 22.00
CA PRO A 79 -1.03 8.24 20.93
C PRO A 79 0.13 7.74 20.06
N VAL A 80 0.15 6.44 19.79
CA VAL A 80 1.06 5.77 18.86
C VAL A 80 0.28 5.45 17.60
N LEU A 81 0.50 6.21 16.53
CA LEU A 81 -0.30 6.09 15.31
C LEU A 81 0.20 4.94 14.45
N LEU A 82 -0.63 3.92 14.31
CA LEU A 82 -0.35 2.72 13.54
C LEU A 82 -1.31 2.62 12.35
N PRO A 83 -0.90 2.00 11.22
CA PRO A 83 -1.83 1.65 10.16
C PRO A 83 -3.00 0.82 10.70
N ALA A 84 -4.17 0.89 10.05
CA ALA A 84 -5.33 0.05 10.42
C ALA A 84 -5.00 -1.45 10.34
N PHE A 85 -4.08 -1.82 9.46
CA PHE A 85 -3.45 -3.14 9.41
C PHE A 85 -1.96 -2.99 9.74
N VAL A 86 -1.52 -3.63 10.82
CA VAL A 86 -0.12 -3.60 11.28
C VAL A 86 0.57 -4.91 10.91
N ALA A 87 1.65 -4.83 10.15
CA ALA A 87 2.45 -6.00 9.82
C ALA A 87 3.15 -6.55 11.08
N GLU A 88 3.33 -7.87 11.14
CA GLU A 88 3.89 -8.57 12.33
C GLU A 88 5.27 -8.03 12.76
N ASN A 89 6.14 -7.70 11.80
CA ASN A 89 7.45 -7.13 12.09
C ASN A 89 7.34 -5.74 12.76
N THR A 90 6.37 -4.92 12.34
CA THR A 90 6.07 -3.63 12.96
C THR A 90 5.50 -3.83 14.37
N GLU A 91 4.57 -4.77 14.53
CA GLU A 91 4.01 -5.13 15.83
C GLU A 91 5.12 -5.58 16.81
N ARG A 92 6.02 -6.45 16.34
CA ARG A 92 7.17 -6.93 17.12
C ARG A 92 8.11 -5.79 17.52
N MET A 93 8.36 -4.85 16.61
CA MET A 93 9.16 -3.66 16.89
C MET A 93 8.47 -2.77 17.95
N VAL A 94 7.17 -2.50 17.81
CA VAL A 94 6.41 -1.71 18.81
C VAL A 94 6.49 -2.37 20.17
N ARG A 95 6.28 -3.68 20.27
CA ARG A 95 6.40 -4.43 21.54
C ARG A 95 7.80 -4.36 22.15
N ALA A 96 8.83 -4.47 21.33
CA ALA A 96 10.21 -4.39 21.81
C ALA A 96 10.58 -2.99 22.31
N SER A 97 9.98 -1.96 21.73
CA SER A 97 10.26 -0.56 22.08
C SER A 97 9.44 -0.04 23.25
N ILE A 98 8.13 -0.27 23.25
CA ILE A 98 7.20 0.34 24.25
C ILE A 98 6.32 -0.68 24.98
N GLY A 99 6.61 -1.97 24.86
CA GLY A 99 5.81 -3.05 25.44
C GLY A 99 4.50 -3.27 24.68
N VAL A 100 3.46 -3.71 25.41
CA VAL A 100 2.11 -3.93 24.87
C VAL A 100 1.20 -2.80 25.37
N PRO A 101 1.10 -1.68 24.65
CA PRO A 101 0.23 -0.59 25.08
C PRO A 101 -1.24 -0.98 24.88
N PRO A 102 -2.17 -0.39 25.68
CA PRO A 102 -3.59 -0.42 25.36
C PRO A 102 -3.81 0.03 23.90
N ARG A 103 -4.77 -0.59 23.20
CA ARG A 103 -5.01 -0.32 21.78
C ARG A 103 -6.45 0.12 21.55
N ILE A 104 -6.61 1.11 20.67
CA ILE A 104 -7.88 1.50 20.07
C ILE A 104 -7.82 1.08 18.60
N ASP A 105 -8.65 0.12 18.23
CA ASP A 105 -8.83 -0.39 16.87
C ASP A 105 -10.32 -0.69 16.61
N ALA A 106 -10.65 -1.25 15.47
CA ALA A 106 -12.04 -1.54 15.12
C ALA A 106 -12.75 -2.46 16.14
N SER A 107 -12.00 -3.34 16.84
CA SER A 107 -12.57 -4.28 17.81
C SER A 107 -12.84 -3.63 19.17
N THR A 108 -11.99 -2.69 19.59
CA THR A 108 -12.10 -1.99 20.89
C THR A 108 -12.83 -0.65 20.78
N TRP A 109 -13.07 -0.16 19.57
CA TRP A 109 -13.76 1.11 19.33
C TRP A 109 -15.13 1.22 19.97
N PRO A 110 -16.03 0.19 19.88
CA PRO A 110 -17.34 0.26 20.54
C PRO A 110 -17.23 0.51 22.04
N ASP A 111 -16.29 -0.15 22.72
CA ASP A 111 -16.07 0.03 24.18
C ASP A 111 -15.52 1.43 24.48
N ALA A 112 -14.58 1.92 23.65
CA ALA A 112 -13.97 3.23 23.85
C ALA A 112 -14.98 4.38 23.78
N VAL A 113 -16.03 4.25 22.94
CA VAL A 113 -17.07 5.29 22.79
C VAL A 113 -18.34 5.04 23.60
N ALA A 114 -18.49 3.87 24.22
CA ALA A 114 -19.63 3.56 25.09
C ALA A 114 -19.64 4.37 26.39
N HIS A 115 -18.48 4.90 26.79
CA HIS A 115 -18.35 5.69 28.02
C HIS A 115 -19.09 7.03 27.89
N ALA A 116 -19.66 7.51 29.00
CA ALA A 116 -20.18 8.88 29.06
C ALA A 116 -19.04 9.90 28.83
N PRO A 117 -19.30 11.07 28.22
CA PRO A 117 -18.26 12.09 28.04
C PRO A 117 -17.62 12.48 29.39
N ALA A 118 -16.30 12.67 29.40
CA ALA A 118 -15.59 13.11 30.58
C ALA A 118 -15.81 14.61 30.80
N GLU A 119 -16.27 15.00 32.00
CA GLU A 119 -16.39 16.40 32.40
C GLU A 119 -15.06 17.00 32.87
N SER A 120 -14.05 16.15 33.09
CA SER A 120 -12.73 16.57 33.58
C SER A 120 -11.97 17.40 32.54
N PRO A 121 -11.20 18.42 32.95
CA PRO A 121 -10.36 19.20 32.07
C PRO A 121 -9.35 18.30 31.33
N ALA A 122 -8.87 18.78 30.17
CA ALA A 122 -7.78 18.12 29.47
C ALA A 122 -6.53 18.09 30.38
N ALA A 123 -5.85 16.95 30.42
CA ALA A 123 -4.50 16.89 30.98
C ALA A 123 -3.55 17.72 30.09
N PRO A 124 -2.39 18.18 30.58
CA PRO A 124 -1.37 18.79 29.74
C PRO A 124 -1.14 17.92 28.50
N GLY A 125 -1.17 18.53 27.32
CA GLY A 125 -1.18 17.80 26.06
C GLY A 125 0.02 16.88 25.91
N ALA A 126 -0.25 15.63 25.61
CA ALA A 126 0.78 14.66 25.25
C ALA A 126 1.29 14.91 23.81
N GLY A 127 2.49 14.43 23.53
CA GLY A 127 3.01 14.38 22.17
C GLY A 127 2.33 13.30 21.31
N VAL A 128 3.04 12.81 20.31
CA VAL A 128 2.62 11.73 19.42
C VAL A 128 3.81 10.85 19.06
N VAL A 129 3.57 9.56 18.86
CA VAL A 129 4.53 8.66 18.23
C VAL A 129 4.05 8.33 16.83
N LEU A 130 4.91 8.56 15.86
CA LEU A 130 4.68 8.29 14.43
C LEU A 130 5.63 7.20 13.93
N LEU A 131 5.20 6.41 12.97
CA LEU A 131 6.06 5.49 12.24
C LEU A 131 6.76 6.22 11.10
N SER A 132 8.10 6.27 11.11
CA SER A 132 8.84 6.66 9.93
C SER A 132 9.18 5.42 9.10
N SER A 133 9.01 5.50 7.78
CA SER A 133 9.51 4.48 6.86
C SER A 133 11.02 4.66 6.70
N GLY A 134 11.82 4.05 7.58
CA GLY A 134 13.28 4.13 7.51
C GLY A 134 13.81 3.79 6.11
N THR A 135 14.78 4.55 5.63
CA THR A 135 15.45 4.33 4.32
C THR A 135 16.11 2.96 4.22
N THR A 136 16.32 2.27 5.34
CA THR A 136 16.90 0.93 5.46
C THR A 136 15.84 -0.19 5.45
N GLY A 137 14.54 0.13 5.15
CA GLY A 137 13.45 -0.83 5.17
C GLY A 137 12.93 -1.21 6.56
N ARG A 138 13.52 -0.65 7.63
CA ARG A 138 13.03 -0.83 9.01
C ARG A 138 12.30 0.43 9.46
N SER A 139 11.04 0.29 9.88
CA SER A 139 10.28 1.37 10.49
C SER A 139 10.92 1.80 11.82
N ARG A 140 10.75 3.08 12.20
CA ARG A 140 11.21 3.63 13.48
C ARG A 140 10.04 4.32 14.18
N LEU A 141 10.05 4.34 15.50
CA LEU A 141 9.11 5.09 16.32
C LEU A 141 9.66 6.48 16.62
N VAL A 142 9.08 7.50 15.99
CA VAL A 142 9.48 8.90 16.13
C VAL A 142 8.60 9.58 17.17
N MET A 143 9.19 10.04 18.27
CA MET A 143 8.49 10.79 19.32
C MET A 143 8.53 12.28 19.00
N ARG A 144 7.38 12.94 19.02
CA ARG A 144 7.24 14.40 18.90
C ARG A 144 6.42 14.94 20.05
N SER A 145 6.89 15.98 20.70
CA SER A 145 6.24 16.62 21.83
C SER A 145 4.92 17.32 21.44
N ALA A 146 4.11 17.62 22.43
CA ALA A 146 2.89 18.40 22.22
C ALA A 146 3.18 19.78 21.60
N ALA A 147 4.29 20.41 21.99
CA ALA A 147 4.70 21.70 21.43
C ALA A 147 5.09 21.60 19.95
N ALA A 148 5.87 20.56 19.59
CA ALA A 148 6.25 20.27 18.21
C ALA A 148 5.01 20.03 17.31
N VAL A 149 4.03 19.27 17.80
CA VAL A 149 2.77 19.00 17.10
C VAL A 149 1.96 20.30 16.88
N ASP A 150 1.81 21.12 17.92
CA ASP A 150 1.11 22.40 17.81
C ASP A 150 1.85 23.39 16.89
N ARG A 151 3.18 23.35 16.86
CA ARG A 151 4.00 24.18 15.95
C ARG A 151 3.72 23.81 14.50
N VAL A 152 3.76 22.51 14.14
CA VAL A 152 3.46 22.07 12.76
C VAL A 152 2.06 22.48 12.34
N ALA A 153 1.04 22.22 13.18
CA ALA A 153 -0.32 22.62 12.87
C ALA A 153 -0.45 24.13 12.63
N SER A 154 0.18 24.95 13.48
CA SER A 154 0.18 26.41 13.33
C SER A 154 0.88 26.86 12.06
N THR A 155 2.06 26.30 11.77
CA THR A 155 2.82 26.64 10.54
C THR A 155 2.02 26.36 9.27
N LEU A 156 1.28 25.25 9.22
CA LEU A 156 0.42 24.91 8.07
C LEU A 156 -0.75 25.89 7.94
N VAL A 157 -1.42 26.22 9.04
CA VAL A 157 -2.53 27.18 9.03
C VAL A 157 -2.04 28.58 8.63
N ASP A 158 -0.89 29.02 9.14
CA ASP A 158 -0.26 30.30 8.79
C ASP A 158 0.12 30.36 7.30
N ALA A 159 0.49 29.20 6.72
CA ALA A 159 0.74 29.06 5.28
C ALA A 159 -0.55 28.98 4.41
N GLY A 160 -1.73 29.01 5.05
CA GLY A 160 -3.03 28.89 4.39
C GLY A 160 -3.37 27.47 3.91
N LEU A 161 -2.88 26.45 4.60
CA LEU A 161 -3.04 25.02 4.27
C LEU A 161 -3.57 24.21 5.47
N PRO A 162 -4.89 24.17 5.76
CA PRO A 162 -6.00 24.84 5.08
C PRO A 162 -6.41 26.17 5.71
N VAL A 163 -7.43 26.82 5.12
CA VAL A 163 -8.20 27.88 5.78
C VAL A 163 -9.58 27.38 6.24
N ARG A 164 -10.24 28.14 7.14
CA ARG A 164 -11.53 27.76 7.75
C ARG A 164 -12.64 27.39 6.75
N ALA A 165 -12.66 28.05 5.59
CA ALA A 165 -13.67 27.83 4.56
C ALA A 165 -13.45 26.56 3.74
N ASP A 166 -12.28 25.91 3.88
CA ASP A 166 -11.94 24.78 3.04
C ASP A 166 -12.75 23.50 3.34
N VAL A 167 -12.98 22.76 2.27
CA VAL A 167 -13.31 21.34 2.27
C VAL A 167 -12.08 20.61 1.74
N VAL A 168 -11.36 19.96 2.64
CA VAL A 168 -10.14 19.22 2.36
C VAL A 168 -10.50 17.79 2.00
N VAL A 169 -10.14 17.32 0.82
CA VAL A 169 -10.30 15.90 0.43
C VAL A 169 -8.98 15.16 0.58
N SER A 170 -9.02 14.02 1.28
CA SER A 170 -7.82 13.22 1.57
C SER A 170 -8.06 11.73 1.44
N CYS A 171 -7.17 11.05 0.71
CA CYS A 171 -7.00 9.60 0.76
C CYS A 171 -5.68 9.20 1.47
N ILE A 172 -4.99 10.16 2.09
CA ILE A 172 -3.72 9.92 2.76
C ILE A 172 -3.97 9.30 4.14
N PRO A 173 -3.33 8.16 4.49
CA PRO A 173 -3.53 7.54 5.79
C PRO A 173 -3.10 8.46 6.94
N MET A 174 -3.96 8.63 7.95
CA MET A 174 -3.67 9.44 9.15
C MET A 174 -2.61 8.83 10.07
N SER A 175 -2.22 7.58 9.84
CA SER A 175 -1.07 6.96 10.50
C SER A 175 0.29 7.43 9.97
N HIS A 176 0.32 8.15 8.85
CA HIS A 176 1.51 8.84 8.32
C HIS A 176 1.53 10.31 8.73
N ALA A 177 2.72 10.87 8.93
CA ALA A 177 2.90 12.27 9.32
C ALA A 177 2.11 13.22 8.40
N TYR A 178 2.19 13.04 7.08
CA TYR A 178 1.48 13.87 6.11
C TYR A 178 -0.05 13.85 6.33
N GLY A 179 -0.66 12.66 6.46
CA GLY A 179 -2.10 12.54 6.74
C GLY A 179 -2.48 13.07 8.12
N PHE A 180 -1.66 12.78 9.14
CA PHE A 180 -1.88 13.27 10.50
C PHE A 180 -1.85 14.81 10.58
N GLU A 181 -0.87 15.43 9.96
CA GLU A 181 -0.68 16.88 10.00
C GLU A 181 -1.73 17.63 9.15
N HIS A 182 -2.00 17.16 7.93
CA HIS A 182 -2.82 17.87 6.95
C HIS A 182 -4.29 17.44 6.90
N ALA A 183 -4.63 16.22 7.35
CA ALA A 183 -6.01 15.74 7.38
C ALA A 183 -6.57 15.60 8.80
N LEU A 184 -5.81 15.98 9.87
CA LEU A 184 -6.31 16.06 11.23
C LEU A 184 -5.89 17.37 11.91
N LEU A 185 -4.60 17.58 12.15
CA LEU A 185 -4.14 18.67 13.02
C LEU A 185 -4.47 20.06 12.46
N ALA A 186 -4.03 20.35 11.25
CA ALA A 186 -4.22 21.66 10.63
C ALA A 186 -5.71 21.94 10.34
N PRO A 187 -6.53 20.99 9.82
CA PRO A 187 -7.96 21.22 9.68
C PRO A 187 -8.68 21.50 11.00
N VAL A 188 -8.37 20.75 12.08
CA VAL A 188 -8.97 21.02 13.39
C VAL A 188 -8.56 22.39 13.91
N LEU A 189 -7.28 22.78 13.76
CA LEU A 189 -6.83 24.09 14.20
C LEU A 189 -7.48 25.24 13.39
N ALA A 190 -7.57 25.10 12.09
CA ALA A 190 -8.19 26.07 11.19
C ALA A 190 -9.72 26.09 11.27
N GLY A 191 -10.33 24.99 11.68
CA GLY A 191 -11.77 24.76 11.61
C GLY A 191 -12.25 24.41 10.18
N ALA A 192 -11.41 23.82 9.37
CA ALA A 192 -11.74 23.33 8.02
C ALA A 192 -12.44 21.96 8.08
N ARG A 193 -13.28 21.67 7.09
CA ARG A 193 -13.93 20.37 6.95
C ARG A 193 -13.00 19.38 6.26
N VAL A 194 -13.10 18.09 6.60
CA VAL A 194 -12.32 17.06 5.92
C VAL A 194 -13.24 15.96 5.38
N HIS A 195 -13.09 15.63 4.12
CA HIS A 195 -13.73 14.47 3.50
C HIS A 195 -12.66 13.40 3.23
N VAL A 196 -12.84 12.25 3.85
CA VAL A 196 -11.89 11.14 3.75
C VAL A 196 -12.35 10.17 2.68
N LEU A 197 -11.47 9.81 1.77
CA LEU A 197 -11.67 8.74 0.80
C LEU A 197 -10.91 7.49 1.25
N SER A 198 -11.48 6.31 1.02
CA SER A 198 -10.83 5.03 1.35
C SER A 198 -9.57 4.78 0.52
N SER A 199 -9.58 5.25 -0.72
CA SER A 199 -8.46 5.21 -1.67
C SER A 199 -8.66 6.28 -2.74
N PHE A 200 -7.59 6.61 -3.47
CA PHE A 200 -7.70 7.52 -4.62
C PHE A 200 -8.50 6.86 -5.76
N SER A 201 -9.53 7.55 -6.21
CA SER A 201 -10.28 7.28 -7.42
C SER A 201 -10.57 8.61 -8.11
N LEU A 202 -10.39 8.68 -9.43
CA LEU A 202 -10.71 9.90 -10.18
C LEU A 202 -12.19 10.25 -10.07
N ASP A 203 -13.07 9.26 -10.12
CA ASP A 203 -14.52 9.48 -10.03
C ASP A 203 -14.90 10.04 -8.65
N ALA A 204 -14.37 9.45 -7.56
CA ALA A 204 -14.63 9.93 -6.21
C ALA A 204 -14.06 11.34 -5.97
N VAL A 205 -12.89 11.66 -6.53
CA VAL A 205 -12.33 13.02 -6.45
C VAL A 205 -13.16 14.00 -7.29
N ALA A 206 -13.64 13.59 -8.46
CA ALA A 206 -14.51 14.41 -9.29
C ALA A 206 -15.83 14.75 -8.59
N GLU A 207 -16.49 13.76 -7.97
CA GLU A 207 -17.68 13.96 -7.16
C GLU A 207 -17.46 14.96 -6.01
N GLU A 208 -16.31 14.86 -5.32
CA GLU A 208 -15.97 15.81 -4.27
C GLU A 208 -15.70 17.23 -4.79
N LEU A 209 -15.04 17.34 -5.96
CA LEU A 209 -14.80 18.64 -6.59
C LEU A 209 -16.11 19.29 -7.07
N GLU A 210 -17.04 18.51 -7.63
CA GLU A 210 -18.38 18.96 -7.98
C GLU A 210 -19.19 19.37 -6.75
N ALA A 211 -19.01 18.66 -5.62
CA ALA A 211 -19.62 19.00 -4.33
C ALA A 211 -19.00 20.19 -3.63
N GLY A 212 -17.97 20.82 -4.22
CA GLY A 212 -17.36 22.06 -3.73
C GLY A 212 -16.10 21.85 -2.88
N ALA A 213 -15.38 20.74 -3.06
CA ALA A 213 -14.05 20.59 -2.45
C ALA A 213 -13.10 21.68 -2.94
N SER A 214 -12.37 22.30 -2.00
CA SER A 214 -11.49 23.45 -2.27
C SER A 214 -10.01 23.17 -2.01
N ALA A 215 -9.69 22.04 -1.36
CA ALA A 215 -8.32 21.62 -1.10
C ALA A 215 -8.16 20.11 -1.29
N LEU A 216 -7.09 19.67 -1.94
CA LEU A 216 -6.75 18.26 -2.14
C LEU A 216 -5.41 17.92 -1.50
N LEU A 217 -5.34 16.75 -0.86
CA LEU A 217 -4.08 16.15 -0.42
C LEU A 217 -3.71 15.00 -1.35
N LEU A 218 -2.59 15.13 -2.04
CA LEU A 218 -2.17 14.31 -3.16
C LEU A 218 -0.77 13.71 -2.95
N VAL A 219 -0.46 12.68 -3.72
CA VAL A 219 0.91 12.18 -3.94
C VAL A 219 1.24 12.31 -5.43
N PRO A 220 2.52 12.29 -5.86
CA PRO A 220 2.87 12.53 -7.27
C PRO A 220 2.09 11.68 -8.28
N ALA A 221 1.80 10.41 -7.96
CA ALA A 221 1.03 9.53 -8.84
C ALA A 221 -0.43 9.99 -9.02
N THR A 222 -1.04 10.56 -7.98
CA THR A 222 -2.43 11.06 -8.03
C THR A 222 -2.51 12.45 -8.69
N VAL A 223 -1.45 13.26 -8.57
CA VAL A 223 -1.30 14.51 -9.32
C VAL A 223 -1.26 14.25 -10.83
N ASP A 224 -0.46 13.25 -11.27
CA ASP A 224 -0.34 12.88 -12.69
C ASP A 224 -1.70 12.41 -13.25
N ALA A 225 -2.41 11.55 -12.50
CA ALA A 225 -3.73 11.04 -12.91
C ALA A 225 -4.79 12.17 -13.00
N LEU A 226 -4.82 13.09 -12.04
CA LEU A 226 -5.77 14.20 -12.02
C LEU A 226 -5.47 15.20 -13.17
N ALA A 227 -4.20 15.49 -13.43
CA ALA A 227 -3.76 16.37 -14.52
C ALA A 227 -4.09 15.78 -15.91
N GLU A 228 -3.97 14.45 -16.06
CA GLU A 228 -4.31 13.75 -17.30
C GLU A 228 -5.83 13.76 -17.57
N ALA A 229 -6.63 13.58 -16.52
CA ALA A 229 -8.08 13.56 -16.60
C ALA A 229 -8.71 14.95 -16.75
N ALA A 230 -7.99 16.01 -16.39
CA ALA A 230 -8.44 17.42 -16.42
C ALA A 230 -9.86 17.63 -15.85
N VAL A 231 -10.13 17.04 -14.69
CA VAL A 231 -11.43 17.11 -14.01
C VAL A 231 -11.78 18.56 -13.69
N PRO A 232 -12.97 19.06 -14.01
CA PRO A 232 -13.38 20.42 -13.67
C PRO A 232 -13.32 20.68 -12.15
N ALA A 233 -12.65 21.74 -11.72
CA ALA A 233 -12.45 22.03 -10.30
C ALA A 233 -12.53 23.56 -10.03
N PRO A 234 -13.69 24.21 -10.27
CA PRO A 234 -13.80 25.66 -10.23
C PRO A 234 -13.59 26.28 -8.84
N GLN A 235 -13.77 25.49 -7.77
CA GLN A 235 -13.58 25.93 -6.39
C GLN A 235 -12.25 25.49 -5.78
N LEU A 236 -11.45 24.71 -6.51
CA LEU A 236 -10.18 24.20 -6.02
C LEU A 236 -9.17 25.35 -5.84
N ARG A 237 -8.72 25.55 -4.62
CA ARG A 237 -7.83 26.63 -4.20
C ARG A 237 -6.40 26.14 -3.93
N SER A 238 -6.27 24.89 -3.52
CA SER A 238 -4.97 24.30 -3.25
C SER A 238 -4.94 22.81 -3.53
N ALA A 239 -3.84 22.33 -4.09
CA ALA A 239 -3.52 20.94 -4.26
C ALA A 239 -2.13 20.72 -3.64
N THR A 240 -2.10 20.18 -2.42
CA THR A 240 -0.84 19.89 -1.72
C THR A 240 -0.35 18.51 -2.10
N VAL A 241 0.91 18.41 -2.52
CA VAL A 241 1.54 17.13 -2.88
C VAL A 241 2.76 16.88 -2.01
N ALA A 242 2.91 15.66 -1.52
CA ALA A 242 4.03 15.24 -0.68
C ALA A 242 4.32 13.73 -0.80
N GLY A 243 5.33 13.26 -0.06
CA GLY A 243 5.65 11.84 0.13
C GLY A 243 6.67 11.28 -0.85
N ALA A 244 6.87 11.89 -2.01
CA ALA A 244 7.92 11.57 -2.97
C ALA A 244 8.23 12.80 -3.83
N PRO A 245 9.40 12.87 -4.50
CA PRO A 245 9.69 13.95 -5.44
C PRO A 245 8.63 14.06 -6.54
N LEU A 246 8.20 15.27 -6.84
CA LEU A 246 7.26 15.54 -7.93
C LEU A 246 8.05 15.77 -9.23
N PRO A 247 7.91 14.90 -10.26
CA PRO A 247 8.58 15.09 -11.54
C PRO A 247 8.16 16.40 -12.21
N GLN A 248 9.11 17.15 -12.75
CA GLN A 248 8.87 18.48 -13.34
C GLN A 248 7.80 18.45 -14.44
N ARG A 249 7.75 17.41 -15.24
CA ARG A 249 6.72 17.23 -16.28
C ARG A 249 5.31 17.03 -15.72
N VAL A 250 5.20 16.34 -14.54
CA VAL A 250 3.91 16.15 -13.85
C VAL A 250 3.44 17.50 -13.30
N ARG A 251 4.37 18.24 -12.67
CA ARG A 251 4.11 19.62 -12.25
C ARG A 251 3.61 20.47 -13.42
N ALA A 252 4.35 20.54 -14.52
CA ALA A 252 3.99 21.36 -15.68
C ALA A 252 2.62 21.00 -16.27
N ARG A 253 2.30 19.70 -16.35
CA ARG A 253 0.98 19.23 -16.82
C ARG A 253 -0.13 19.66 -15.86
N PHE A 254 0.09 19.48 -14.57
CA PHE A 254 -0.90 19.87 -13.56
C PHE A 254 -1.13 21.39 -13.56
N GLU A 255 -0.09 22.18 -13.60
CA GLU A 255 -0.18 23.64 -13.66
C GLU A 255 -0.83 24.17 -14.94
N ALA A 256 -0.71 23.42 -16.06
CA ALA A 256 -1.45 23.74 -17.28
C ALA A 256 -2.97 23.50 -17.13
N ALA A 257 -3.37 22.48 -16.38
CA ALA A 257 -4.79 22.17 -16.11
C ALA A 257 -5.36 23.00 -14.95
N TYR A 258 -4.55 23.27 -13.94
CA TYR A 258 -4.93 23.94 -12.68
C TYR A 258 -3.89 24.99 -12.28
N PRO A 259 -3.90 26.17 -12.88
CA PRO A 259 -2.84 27.18 -12.67
C PRO A 259 -2.78 27.71 -11.24
N GLY A 260 -1.58 27.76 -10.68
CA GLY A 260 -1.27 28.52 -9.45
C GLY A 260 -1.75 27.89 -8.13
N ILE A 261 -2.28 26.66 -8.16
CA ILE A 261 -2.84 26.00 -6.94
C ILE A 261 -1.97 24.86 -6.39
N LEU A 262 -0.96 24.42 -7.14
CA LEU A 262 -0.09 23.34 -6.72
C LEU A 262 0.89 23.79 -5.65
N VAL A 263 0.95 23.04 -4.56
CA VAL A 263 1.91 23.23 -3.47
C VAL A 263 2.68 21.95 -3.27
N ASP A 264 3.94 21.91 -3.70
CA ASP A 264 4.83 20.77 -3.47
C ASP A 264 5.51 20.93 -2.12
N LEU A 265 5.29 19.96 -1.24
CA LEU A 265 5.73 19.98 0.14
C LEU A 265 6.88 19.00 0.35
N TYR A 266 7.99 19.49 0.84
CA TYR A 266 9.05 18.67 1.39
C TYR A 266 8.97 18.64 2.91
N GLY A 267 8.99 17.44 3.47
CA GLY A 267 8.95 17.21 4.90
C GLY A 267 9.45 15.82 5.29
N ALA A 268 9.65 15.64 6.59
CA ALA A 268 10.07 14.39 7.18
C ALA A 268 9.23 14.08 8.41
N THR A 269 8.98 12.79 8.71
CA THR A 269 8.25 12.38 9.92
C THR A 269 8.87 12.98 11.19
N GLU A 270 10.17 13.15 11.17
CA GLU A 270 11.00 13.66 12.26
C GLU A 270 10.88 15.19 12.49
N VAL A 271 10.41 15.93 11.49
CA VAL A 271 10.36 17.42 11.54
C VAL A 271 8.96 17.96 11.25
N GLY A 272 8.17 17.26 10.43
CA GLY A 272 6.99 17.79 9.76
C GLY A 272 7.35 18.49 8.45
N THR A 273 6.61 19.53 8.10
CA THR A 273 6.85 20.32 6.90
C THR A 273 8.12 21.17 7.04
N ILE A 274 9.05 21.01 6.09
CA ILE A 274 10.32 21.73 6.04
C ILE A 274 10.21 22.95 5.12
N TRP A 275 9.72 22.76 3.90
CA TRP A 275 9.47 23.86 2.96
C TRP A 275 8.28 23.59 2.04
N LEU A 276 7.82 24.67 1.43
CA LEU A 276 6.76 24.67 0.41
C LEU A 276 7.33 25.22 -0.90
N ASP A 277 7.07 24.53 -2.01
CA ASP A 277 7.39 24.99 -3.36
C ASP A 277 6.10 25.24 -4.14
N ARG A 278 5.88 26.49 -4.51
CA ARG A 278 4.74 26.97 -5.32
C ARG A 278 5.14 27.27 -6.78
N GLY A 279 6.23 26.64 -7.27
CA GLY A 279 6.74 26.78 -8.64
C GLY A 279 8.05 27.57 -8.77
N ALA A 280 8.50 28.23 -7.69
CA ALA A 280 9.75 29.00 -7.67
C ALA A 280 10.87 28.34 -6.86
N GLY A 281 10.73 27.05 -6.52
CA GLY A 281 11.61 26.32 -5.62
C GLY A 281 11.14 26.34 -4.16
N GLY A 282 11.75 25.49 -3.35
CA GLY A 282 11.36 25.26 -1.95
C GLY A 282 11.76 26.43 -1.04
N VAL A 283 10.78 27.05 -0.41
CA VAL A 283 10.99 28.09 0.61
C VAL A 283 10.71 27.51 1.99
N PRO A 284 11.69 27.52 2.91
CA PRO A 284 11.49 27.00 4.28
C PRO A 284 10.28 27.67 4.96
N VAL A 285 9.49 26.88 5.66
CA VAL A 285 8.36 27.41 6.44
C VAL A 285 8.86 28.16 7.68
N GLN A 286 8.01 28.98 8.26
CA GLN A 286 8.38 29.80 9.41
C GLN A 286 8.91 28.95 10.58
N GLY A 287 10.08 29.33 11.13
CA GLY A 287 10.74 28.64 12.22
C GLY A 287 11.56 27.42 11.83
N VAL A 288 11.71 27.16 10.53
CA VAL A 288 12.60 26.11 10.02
C VAL A 288 13.87 26.72 9.46
N GLN A 289 15.01 26.26 9.92
CA GLN A 289 16.34 26.58 9.37
C GLN A 289 16.86 25.36 8.57
N VAL A 290 17.36 25.63 7.38
CA VAL A 290 17.92 24.60 6.48
C VAL A 290 19.38 24.92 6.20
N ARG A 291 20.26 23.92 6.39
CA ARG A 291 21.66 23.97 5.99
C ARG A 291 21.93 22.84 4.98
N LEU A 292 22.87 23.06 4.09
CA LEU A 292 23.45 22.01 3.26
C LEU A 292 24.81 21.68 3.84
N VAL A 293 25.00 20.45 4.28
CA VAL A 293 26.25 20.01 4.90
C VAL A 293 27.02 19.08 3.96
N ASP A 294 28.35 19.12 4.04
CA ASP A 294 29.21 18.28 3.22
C ASP A 294 28.98 16.80 3.54
N VAL A 295 28.70 16.01 2.52
CA VAL A 295 28.49 14.57 2.63
C VAL A 295 29.75 13.84 3.12
N GLY A 296 30.96 14.38 2.83
CA GLY A 296 32.25 13.84 3.23
C GLY A 296 32.65 14.13 4.68
N ALA A 297 31.97 15.05 5.36
CA ALA A 297 32.34 15.54 6.69
C ALA A 297 31.98 14.60 7.85
N GLY A 298 31.50 13.36 7.59
CA GLY A 298 31.07 12.42 8.63
C GLY A 298 29.92 12.98 9.45
N ASP A 299 30.01 12.93 10.79
CA ASP A 299 28.96 13.46 11.68
C ASP A 299 29.08 14.97 11.92
N SER A 300 30.09 15.66 11.37
CA SER A 300 30.24 17.10 11.52
C SER A 300 29.25 17.88 10.64
N LEU A 301 28.82 19.08 11.10
CA LEU A 301 27.97 19.99 10.34
C LEU A 301 28.77 21.01 9.52
N GLN A 302 29.82 20.56 8.82
CA GLN A 302 30.54 21.42 7.91
C GLN A 302 29.65 21.79 6.71
N ASP A 303 29.47 23.07 6.44
CA ASP A 303 28.66 23.53 5.33
C ASP A 303 29.25 23.11 3.97
N ALA A 304 28.40 22.67 3.06
CA ALA A 304 28.76 22.45 1.67
C ALA A 304 29.14 23.78 0.99
N VAL A 305 30.00 23.70 -0.01
CA VAL A 305 30.36 24.88 -0.81
C VAL A 305 29.10 25.46 -1.45
N VAL A 306 28.97 26.79 -1.46
CA VAL A 306 27.82 27.49 -2.04
C VAL A 306 27.63 27.09 -3.50
N GLY A 307 26.41 26.66 -3.83
CA GLY A 307 26.04 26.15 -5.17
C GLY A 307 26.39 24.68 -5.41
N ALA A 308 27.08 24.02 -4.46
CA ALA A 308 27.29 22.58 -4.52
C ALA A 308 26.13 21.80 -3.88
N GLU A 309 26.03 20.52 -4.25
CA GLU A 309 25.13 19.58 -3.60
C GLU A 309 25.65 19.27 -2.18
N GLY A 310 24.73 19.23 -1.21
CA GLY A 310 25.02 18.84 0.15
C GLY A 310 23.87 18.07 0.76
N GLU A 311 24.11 17.41 1.90
CA GLU A 311 23.04 16.77 2.66
C GLU A 311 22.21 17.82 3.40
N ILE A 312 20.90 17.70 3.31
CA ILE A 312 19.96 18.62 3.96
C ILE A 312 19.97 18.36 5.47
N ALA A 313 20.37 19.36 6.24
CA ALA A 313 20.30 19.40 7.70
C ALA A 313 19.27 20.45 8.12
N VAL A 314 18.40 20.12 9.07
CA VAL A 314 17.24 20.92 9.46
C VAL A 314 17.24 21.16 10.96
N HIS A 315 16.94 22.40 11.36
CA HIS A 315 16.60 22.75 12.74
C HIS A 315 15.21 23.39 12.76
N SER A 316 14.37 22.99 13.74
CA SER A 316 13.03 23.54 13.92
C SER A 316 12.51 23.26 15.32
N ASP A 317 11.67 24.15 15.86
CA ASP A 317 10.90 23.91 17.08
C ASP A 317 9.84 22.78 16.93
N ALA A 318 9.63 22.30 15.71
CA ALA A 318 8.70 21.22 15.37
C ALA A 318 9.37 19.85 15.28
N MET A 319 10.70 19.77 15.53
CA MET A 319 11.45 18.52 15.44
C MET A 319 11.03 17.48 16.48
N LEU A 320 11.43 16.25 16.20
CA LEU A 320 11.29 15.13 17.13
C LEU A 320 12.06 15.39 18.42
N ASP A 321 11.55 14.83 19.52
CA ASP A 321 12.30 14.74 20.77
C ASP A 321 13.35 13.61 20.73
N GLY A 322 13.11 12.58 19.89
CA GLY A 322 14.00 11.47 19.65
C GLY A 322 13.32 10.28 18.99
N ILE A 323 14.09 9.23 18.77
CA ILE A 323 13.64 7.94 18.25
C ILE A 323 13.53 6.97 19.43
N ILE A 324 12.39 6.28 19.55
CA ILE A 324 12.19 5.31 20.62
C ILE A 324 12.89 4.00 20.22
N GLY A 325 13.96 3.69 20.93
CA GLY A 325 14.73 2.46 20.83
C GLY A 325 14.12 1.29 21.62
N ALA A 326 14.85 0.18 21.68
CA ALA A 326 14.46 -0.98 22.46
C ALA A 326 14.36 -0.63 23.96
N GLY A 327 13.30 -1.12 24.62
CA GLY A 327 13.07 -0.85 26.04
C GLY A 327 12.62 0.57 26.37
N GLY A 328 12.15 1.34 25.35
CA GLY A 328 11.57 2.67 25.55
C GLY A 328 12.59 3.80 25.72
N THR A 329 13.86 3.55 25.47
CA THR A 329 14.91 4.59 25.51
C THR A 329 14.68 5.59 24.39
N LEU A 330 14.76 6.89 24.72
CA LEU A 330 14.68 7.95 23.71
C LEU A 330 16.08 8.28 23.22
N GLU A 331 16.38 7.93 21.98
CA GLU A 331 17.66 8.16 21.33
C GLU A 331 17.64 9.52 20.61
N PRO A 332 18.63 10.41 20.87
CA PRO A 332 18.72 11.69 20.17
C PRO A 332 19.03 11.44 18.68
N ALA A 333 18.41 12.23 17.82
CA ALA A 333 18.60 12.14 16.35
C ALA A 333 19.14 13.44 15.77
N THR A 334 19.75 14.29 16.60
CA THR A 334 20.30 15.60 16.19
C THR A 334 21.77 15.73 16.56
N THR A 335 22.52 16.47 15.73
CA THR A 335 23.88 16.93 16.01
C THR A 335 23.85 18.45 16.03
N ASP A 336 24.36 19.06 17.10
CA ASP A 336 24.35 20.52 17.30
C ASP A 336 22.98 21.18 17.05
N GLY A 337 21.89 20.48 17.43
CA GLY A 337 20.52 20.93 17.23
C GLY A 337 19.97 20.76 15.82
N PHE A 338 20.74 20.27 14.88
CA PHE A 338 20.28 19.96 13.52
C PHE A 338 20.10 18.46 13.32
N MET A 339 19.05 18.10 12.60
CA MET A 339 18.81 16.74 12.14
C MET A 339 19.23 16.60 10.68
N ARG A 340 20.09 15.63 10.37
CA ARG A 340 20.43 15.25 8.99
C ARG A 340 19.33 14.37 8.43
N THR A 341 18.72 14.83 7.33
CA THR A 341 17.55 14.14 6.74
C THR A 341 17.94 12.87 5.96
N GLY A 342 19.19 12.78 5.55
CA GLY A 342 19.66 11.76 4.60
C GLY A 342 19.31 12.09 3.15
N ASP A 343 18.63 13.20 2.89
CA ASP A 343 18.33 13.68 1.55
C ASP A 343 19.43 14.67 1.10
N LEU A 344 19.76 14.65 -0.19
CA LEU A 344 20.68 15.58 -0.84
C LEU A 344 19.89 16.73 -1.46
N GLY A 345 20.47 17.91 -1.49
CA GLY A 345 19.86 19.08 -2.07
C GLY A 345 20.85 20.13 -2.54
N VAL A 346 20.32 21.09 -3.27
CA VAL A 346 21.03 22.28 -3.70
C VAL A 346 20.28 23.52 -3.28
N ARG A 347 21.01 24.62 -3.02
CA ARG A 347 20.43 25.93 -2.79
C ARG A 347 20.65 26.79 -4.03
N ALA A 348 19.58 27.30 -4.61
CA ALA A 348 19.64 28.18 -5.76
C ALA A 348 20.11 29.59 -5.38
N ALA A 349 20.46 30.41 -6.37
CA ALA A 349 20.94 31.76 -6.16
C ALA A 349 19.90 32.70 -5.52
N ASP A 350 18.61 32.42 -5.71
CA ASP A 350 17.48 33.14 -5.08
C ASP A 350 17.23 32.68 -3.62
N GLY A 351 18.00 31.72 -3.12
CA GLY A 351 17.89 31.20 -1.78
C GLY A 351 16.93 30.02 -1.63
N SER A 352 16.20 29.63 -2.67
CA SER A 352 15.32 28.45 -2.67
C SER A 352 16.08 27.15 -2.64
N PHE A 353 15.41 26.08 -2.18
CA PHE A 353 16.00 24.75 -2.06
C PHE A 353 15.33 23.76 -3.01
N ARG A 354 16.09 22.76 -3.43
CA ARG A 354 15.58 21.63 -4.21
C ARG A 354 16.24 20.34 -3.75
N VAL A 355 15.43 19.29 -3.55
CA VAL A 355 15.95 17.93 -3.30
C VAL A 355 16.52 17.37 -4.59
N THR A 356 17.72 16.83 -4.55
CA THR A 356 18.42 16.20 -5.68
C THR A 356 18.54 14.70 -5.55
N GLY A 357 18.50 14.15 -4.30
CA GLY A 357 18.64 12.72 -4.10
C GLY A 357 18.66 12.30 -2.63
N ARG A 358 19.26 11.14 -2.39
CA ARG A 358 19.49 10.60 -1.04
C ARG A 358 20.90 10.11 -0.86
N SER A 359 21.56 10.52 0.20
CA SER A 359 22.95 10.18 0.50
C SER A 359 23.18 8.66 0.63
N LYS A 360 22.26 7.95 1.31
CA LYS A 360 22.30 6.49 1.51
C LYS A 360 21.97 5.65 0.29
N LEU A 361 21.47 6.25 -0.79
CA LEU A 361 21.15 5.56 -2.04
C LEU A 361 22.29 5.63 -3.05
N THR A 362 23.20 6.57 -2.89
CA THR A 362 24.37 6.71 -3.75
C THR A 362 25.24 5.45 -3.68
N PHE A 363 25.59 4.90 -4.83
CA PHE A 363 26.43 3.72 -4.94
C PHE A 363 27.67 3.97 -5.82
N ASP A 364 28.64 3.11 -5.70
CA ASP A 364 29.91 3.20 -6.43
C ASP A 364 29.88 2.39 -7.72
N VAL A 365 30.34 2.99 -8.82
CA VAL A 365 30.53 2.36 -10.13
C VAL A 365 31.97 2.62 -10.57
N GLY A 366 32.87 1.68 -10.29
CA GLY A 366 34.28 1.80 -10.68
C GLY A 366 35.01 2.97 -10.00
N GLY A 367 34.71 3.29 -8.75
CA GLY A 367 35.31 4.40 -7.98
C GLY A 367 34.55 5.74 -8.14
N LEU A 368 33.53 5.79 -8.99
CA LEU A 368 32.74 6.99 -9.20
C LEU A 368 31.35 6.85 -8.54
N LYS A 369 30.91 7.88 -7.82
CA LYS A 369 29.61 7.90 -7.14
C LYS A 369 28.50 8.12 -8.15
N VAL A 370 27.43 7.33 -8.05
CA VAL A 370 26.19 7.48 -8.84
C VAL A 370 25.04 7.74 -7.88
N ASN A 371 24.35 8.84 -8.09
CA ASN A 371 23.11 9.16 -7.44
C ASN A 371 21.95 8.54 -8.26
N PRO A 372 21.28 7.47 -7.78
CA PRO A 372 20.23 6.82 -8.55
C PRO A 372 19.04 7.73 -8.83
N VAL A 373 18.75 8.71 -7.97
CA VAL A 373 17.62 9.64 -8.15
C VAL A 373 17.86 10.55 -9.35
N GLU A 374 19.09 10.97 -9.59
CA GLU A 374 19.46 11.76 -10.79
C GLU A 374 19.21 10.96 -12.07
N VAL A 375 19.58 9.69 -12.07
CA VAL A 375 19.36 8.79 -13.22
C VAL A 375 17.86 8.51 -13.41
N GLU A 376 17.10 8.35 -12.33
CA GLU A 376 15.64 8.18 -12.37
C GLU A 376 14.96 9.42 -12.96
N HIS A 377 15.34 10.62 -12.52
CA HIS A 377 14.80 11.86 -13.07
C HIS A 377 15.12 12.01 -14.57
N ALA A 378 16.33 11.65 -14.99
CA ALA A 378 16.70 11.66 -16.42
C ALA A 378 15.83 10.66 -17.22
N LEU A 379 15.61 9.44 -16.72
CA LEU A 379 14.71 8.46 -17.33
C LEU A 379 13.26 8.97 -17.36
N GLU A 380 12.77 9.53 -16.27
CA GLU A 380 11.41 10.05 -16.15
C GLU A 380 11.16 11.31 -16.97
N SER A 381 12.21 12.04 -17.39
CA SER A 381 12.08 13.15 -18.33
C SER A 381 11.72 12.69 -19.75
N LEU A 382 11.92 11.41 -20.08
CA LEU A 382 11.59 10.85 -21.38
C LEU A 382 10.07 10.68 -21.54
N PRO A 383 9.49 11.02 -22.72
CA PRO A 383 8.03 11.02 -22.91
C PRO A 383 7.36 9.67 -22.67
N GLU A 384 8.05 8.58 -22.96
CA GLU A 384 7.56 7.21 -22.84
C GLU A 384 7.63 6.63 -21.42
N VAL A 385 8.45 7.22 -20.53
CA VAL A 385 8.67 6.70 -19.18
C VAL A 385 7.71 7.37 -18.19
N ARG A 386 6.98 6.57 -17.43
CA ARG A 386 6.10 7.04 -16.36
C ARG A 386 6.84 7.18 -15.04
N ALA A 387 7.62 6.13 -14.68
CA ALA A 387 8.39 6.09 -13.46
C ALA A 387 9.61 5.18 -13.64
N ALA A 388 10.66 5.42 -12.86
CA ALA A 388 11.87 4.62 -12.90
C ALA A 388 12.39 4.31 -11.50
N VAL A 389 13.07 3.19 -11.36
CA VAL A 389 13.89 2.83 -10.19
C VAL A 389 15.26 2.40 -10.68
N VAL A 390 16.28 3.01 -10.11
CA VAL A 390 17.68 2.75 -10.44
C VAL A 390 18.39 2.15 -9.24
N GLU A 391 19.16 1.08 -9.49
CA GLU A 391 19.86 0.34 -8.45
C GLU A 391 21.24 -0.11 -8.91
N ALA A 392 22.10 -0.37 -7.93
CA ALA A 392 23.38 -1.02 -8.20
C ALA A 392 23.16 -2.49 -8.53
N GLN A 393 23.62 -2.94 -9.68
CA GLN A 393 23.68 -4.35 -10.05
C GLN A 393 25.13 -4.84 -9.86
N PRO A 394 25.39 -5.72 -8.88
CA PRO A 394 26.71 -6.30 -8.71
C PRO A 394 27.14 -7.10 -9.95
N VAL A 395 28.35 -6.87 -10.42
CA VAL A 395 28.98 -7.64 -11.50
C VAL A 395 30.08 -8.54 -10.93
N THR A 396 30.80 -8.01 -9.94
CA THR A 396 31.77 -8.73 -9.09
C THR A 396 31.59 -8.23 -7.67
N ASP A 397 32.29 -8.80 -6.71
CA ASP A 397 32.26 -8.36 -5.30
C ASP A 397 32.67 -6.88 -5.10
N THR A 398 33.35 -6.28 -6.09
CA THR A 398 33.88 -4.90 -6.01
C THR A 398 33.40 -3.97 -7.11
N VAL A 399 32.65 -4.47 -8.10
CA VAL A 399 32.20 -3.67 -9.27
C VAL A 399 30.69 -3.74 -9.43
N ASN A 400 30.04 -2.59 -9.39
CA ASN A 400 28.63 -2.44 -9.71
C ASN A 400 28.44 -1.85 -11.10
N ARG A 401 27.25 -2.07 -11.67
CA ARG A 401 26.72 -1.39 -12.85
C ARG A 401 25.41 -0.71 -12.50
N VAL A 402 25.07 0.33 -13.24
CA VAL A 402 23.77 0.98 -13.14
C VAL A 402 22.72 0.12 -13.85
N ALA A 403 21.71 -0.31 -13.13
CA ALA A 403 20.55 -1.01 -13.68
C ALA A 403 19.29 -0.18 -13.42
N ALA A 404 18.37 -0.13 -14.38
CA ALA A 404 17.11 0.59 -14.27
C ALA A 404 15.92 -0.35 -14.52
N ARG A 405 14.86 -0.18 -13.72
CA ARG A 405 13.53 -0.71 -14.01
C ARG A 405 12.61 0.46 -14.31
N VAL A 406 11.91 0.40 -15.44
CA VAL A 406 11.05 1.50 -15.91
C VAL A 406 9.62 1.04 -16.10
N GLU A 407 8.68 1.82 -15.60
CA GLU A 407 7.26 1.71 -15.86
C GLU A 407 6.93 2.65 -17.02
N LEU A 408 6.36 2.13 -18.12
CA LEU A 408 6.02 2.94 -19.28
C LEU A 408 4.66 3.64 -19.10
N ARG A 409 4.47 4.71 -19.85
CA ARG A 409 3.17 5.39 -19.94
C ARG A 409 2.16 4.53 -20.66
N HIS A 410 0.91 4.80 -20.37
CA HIS A 410 -0.22 4.17 -21.04
C HIS A 410 -0.11 4.30 -22.57
N GLY A 411 -0.37 3.19 -23.27
CA GLY A 411 -0.27 3.14 -24.74
C GLY A 411 1.13 2.85 -25.31
N GLN A 412 2.18 2.83 -24.49
CA GLN A 412 3.54 2.46 -24.88
C GLN A 412 3.78 0.97 -24.61
N ALA A 413 4.04 0.19 -25.66
CA ALA A 413 4.25 -1.26 -25.53
C ALA A 413 5.72 -1.66 -25.32
N ALA A 414 6.65 -0.87 -25.80
CA ALA A 414 8.10 -1.10 -25.70
C ALA A 414 8.86 0.21 -25.88
N ILE A 415 10.13 0.20 -25.44
CA ILE A 415 11.10 1.27 -25.71
C ILE A 415 12.31 0.68 -26.45
N ASP A 416 12.89 1.45 -27.34
CA ASP A 416 14.21 1.15 -27.88
C ASP A 416 15.28 1.58 -26.85
N VAL A 417 15.86 0.60 -26.18
CA VAL A 417 16.87 0.81 -25.14
C VAL A 417 18.11 1.55 -25.67
N ALA A 418 18.48 1.34 -26.94
CA ALA A 418 19.62 2.03 -27.55
C ALA A 418 19.33 3.53 -27.69
N SER A 419 18.16 3.89 -28.24
CA SER A 419 17.71 5.28 -28.37
C SER A 419 17.54 5.96 -26.99
N VAL A 420 17.00 5.26 -25.99
CA VAL A 420 16.90 5.79 -24.62
C VAL A 420 18.29 6.12 -24.07
N ARG A 421 19.27 5.21 -24.22
CA ARG A 421 20.63 5.42 -23.73
C ARG A 421 21.33 6.57 -24.43
N GLU A 422 21.13 6.74 -25.73
CA GLU A 422 21.68 7.87 -26.48
C GLU A 422 21.15 9.22 -25.96
N ARG A 423 19.85 9.30 -25.70
CA ARG A 423 19.25 10.51 -25.09
C ARG A 423 19.74 10.75 -23.66
N LEU A 424 19.89 9.70 -22.86
CA LEU A 424 20.44 9.83 -21.51
C LEU A 424 21.91 10.27 -21.51
N ALA A 425 22.69 9.91 -22.54
CA ALA A 425 24.10 10.32 -22.65
C ALA A 425 24.28 11.84 -22.80
N SER A 426 23.24 12.57 -23.23
CA SER A 426 23.24 14.03 -23.23
C SER A 426 22.91 14.68 -21.87
N MET A 427 22.41 13.88 -20.92
CA MET A 427 21.92 14.34 -19.61
C MET A 427 22.77 13.85 -18.44
N LEU A 428 23.44 12.71 -18.61
CA LEU A 428 24.13 11.98 -17.55
C LEU A 428 25.60 11.70 -17.91
N PRO A 429 26.50 11.68 -16.92
CA PRO A 429 27.88 11.28 -17.14
C PRO A 429 27.97 9.80 -17.53
N PRO A 430 29.00 9.37 -18.29
CA PRO A 430 29.09 8.02 -18.83
C PRO A 430 29.02 6.88 -17.83
N HIS A 431 29.50 7.07 -16.59
CA HIS A 431 29.47 6.08 -15.51
C HIS A 431 28.08 5.91 -14.89
N ALA A 432 27.19 6.91 -15.01
CA ALA A 432 25.83 6.88 -14.49
C ALA A 432 24.80 6.33 -15.51
N LEU A 433 25.23 6.08 -16.76
CA LEU A 433 24.33 5.53 -17.79
C LEU A 433 23.91 4.11 -17.45
N PRO A 434 22.60 3.79 -17.43
CA PRO A 434 22.12 2.44 -17.20
C PRO A 434 22.67 1.45 -18.22
N ARG A 435 23.28 0.36 -17.74
CA ARG A 435 23.75 -0.74 -18.58
C ARG A 435 22.65 -1.73 -18.92
N SER A 436 21.63 -1.83 -18.07
CA SER A 436 20.39 -2.59 -18.32
C SER A 436 19.19 -1.72 -17.99
N ILE A 437 18.17 -1.78 -18.87
CA ILE A 437 16.88 -1.13 -18.65
C ILE A 437 15.82 -2.22 -18.83
N GLU A 438 15.13 -2.55 -17.74
CA GLU A 438 14.05 -3.52 -17.75
C GLU A 438 12.71 -2.78 -17.76
N VAL A 439 11.85 -3.09 -18.71
CA VAL A 439 10.48 -2.56 -18.73
C VAL A 439 9.61 -3.43 -17.85
N VAL A 440 9.00 -2.84 -16.83
CA VAL A 440 8.07 -3.49 -15.91
C VAL A 440 6.65 -2.95 -16.10
N ALA A 441 5.65 -3.78 -15.83
CA ALA A 441 4.26 -3.37 -15.96
C ALA A 441 3.87 -2.30 -14.93
N SER A 442 4.40 -2.40 -13.70
CA SER A 442 4.26 -1.40 -12.65
C SER A 442 5.41 -1.52 -11.65
N LEU A 443 5.82 -0.41 -11.06
CA LEU A 443 6.76 -0.39 -9.94
C LEU A 443 6.00 -0.55 -8.61
N PRO A 444 6.51 -1.35 -7.65
CA PRO A 444 5.87 -1.55 -6.36
C PRO A 444 5.81 -0.22 -5.58
N ARG A 445 4.68 0.03 -4.90
CA ARG A 445 4.43 1.28 -4.17
C ARG A 445 3.91 0.99 -2.77
N THR A 446 4.19 1.89 -1.83
CA THR A 446 3.56 1.91 -0.51
C THR A 446 2.09 2.33 -0.61
N ALA A 447 1.32 2.18 0.48
CA ALA A 447 -0.04 2.71 0.57
C ALA A 447 -0.12 4.24 0.36
N SER A 448 0.98 4.96 0.63
CA SER A 448 1.13 6.39 0.36
C SER A 448 1.60 6.69 -1.08
N GLY A 449 1.66 5.70 -1.98
CA GLY A 449 2.05 5.87 -3.38
C GLY A 449 3.55 5.96 -3.64
N LYS A 450 4.41 5.92 -2.60
CA LYS A 450 5.87 5.98 -2.73
C LYS A 450 6.41 4.69 -3.36
N ILE A 451 7.26 4.81 -4.37
CA ILE A 451 7.91 3.67 -5.01
C ILE A 451 8.85 2.97 -4.02
N LEU A 452 8.73 1.66 -3.90
CA LEU A 452 9.63 0.81 -3.14
C LEU A 452 10.83 0.43 -4.02
N ARG A 453 12.03 0.90 -3.69
CA ARG A 453 13.27 0.62 -4.43
C ARG A 453 13.67 -0.84 -4.34
N THR A 454 13.71 -1.37 -3.13
CA THR A 454 13.81 -2.80 -2.88
C THR A 454 12.39 -3.34 -2.73
N ALA A 455 11.98 -4.23 -3.63
CA ALA A 455 10.84 -5.07 -3.30
C ALA A 455 11.18 -5.74 -1.95
N PRO A 456 10.32 -5.63 -0.90
CA PRO A 456 10.50 -6.46 0.27
C PRO A 456 10.73 -7.87 -0.22
N ALA A 457 11.71 -8.58 0.33
CA ALA A 457 11.95 -9.97 -0.05
C ALA A 457 10.62 -10.68 0.07
N GLY A 458 9.98 -11.04 -1.07
CA GLY A 458 8.67 -11.64 -1.10
C GLY A 458 7.52 -10.88 -1.76
N MET A 459 7.64 -9.60 -2.10
CA MET A 459 6.64 -8.97 -2.97
C MET A 459 6.90 -9.36 -4.43
N VAL A 460 6.25 -10.41 -4.85
CA VAL A 460 6.11 -10.72 -6.28
C VAL A 460 4.95 -9.85 -6.80
N SER A 461 5.27 -8.68 -7.34
CA SER A 461 4.29 -7.95 -8.15
C SER A 461 3.96 -8.80 -9.37
N VAL A 462 2.81 -9.42 -9.34
CA VAL A 462 2.28 -10.14 -10.50
C VAL A 462 1.57 -9.10 -11.34
N ALA A 463 2.17 -8.77 -12.48
CA ALA A 463 1.47 -7.96 -13.48
C ALA A 463 0.14 -8.66 -13.84
N PRO A 464 -0.97 -7.92 -13.92
CA PRO A 464 -2.23 -8.50 -14.37
C PRO A 464 -2.02 -9.17 -15.72
N PRO A 465 -2.67 -10.32 -16.00
CA PRO A 465 -2.49 -11.04 -17.24
C PRO A 465 -2.72 -10.13 -18.46
N VAL A 466 -1.86 -10.24 -19.45
CA VAL A 466 -1.86 -9.44 -20.71
C VAL A 466 -3.24 -9.48 -21.44
N VAL A 467 -4.09 -10.40 -21.07
CA VAL A 467 -5.44 -10.64 -21.62
C VAL A 467 -6.38 -9.43 -21.54
N HIS A 468 -6.15 -8.55 -20.60
CA HIS A 468 -7.00 -7.36 -20.40
C HIS A 468 -6.53 -6.13 -21.21
N ARG A 469 -5.39 -6.20 -21.90
CA ARG A 469 -4.91 -5.12 -22.76
C ARG A 469 -5.71 -5.09 -24.06
N GLY A 470 -6.44 -4.01 -24.28
CA GLY A 470 -7.22 -3.77 -25.51
C GLY A 470 -8.71 -4.11 -25.44
N ALA A 471 -9.25 -4.52 -24.29
CA ALA A 471 -10.68 -4.76 -24.07
C ALA A 471 -11.40 -3.60 -23.35
N GLY A 472 -10.76 -2.45 -23.15
CA GLY A 472 -11.32 -1.34 -22.36
C GLY A 472 -11.37 -1.62 -20.85
N LEU A 473 -10.67 -2.68 -20.38
CA LEU A 473 -10.67 -3.14 -18.97
C LEU A 473 -9.41 -2.66 -18.24
N GLU A 474 -9.18 -1.37 -18.24
CA GLU A 474 -7.93 -0.78 -17.75
C GLU A 474 -7.96 -0.57 -16.24
N ARG A 475 -9.15 -0.37 -15.68
CA ARG A 475 -9.34 -0.21 -14.23
C ARG A 475 -9.43 -1.57 -13.53
N ARG A 476 -8.94 -1.65 -12.31
CA ARG A 476 -9.04 -2.84 -11.45
C ARG A 476 -10.50 -3.29 -11.29
N ALA A 477 -11.38 -2.36 -10.93
CA ALA A 477 -12.81 -2.63 -10.76
C ALA A 477 -13.48 -3.18 -12.03
N ASP A 478 -13.10 -2.69 -13.21
CA ASP A 478 -13.63 -3.17 -14.49
C ASP A 478 -13.18 -4.60 -14.79
N ARG A 479 -11.90 -4.94 -14.47
CA ARG A 479 -11.37 -6.31 -14.60
C ARG A 479 -12.06 -7.26 -13.62
N GLU A 480 -12.23 -6.83 -12.37
CA GLU A 480 -12.93 -7.59 -11.35
C GLU A 480 -14.37 -7.87 -11.76
N ALA A 481 -15.11 -6.82 -12.14
CA ALA A 481 -16.50 -6.95 -12.60
C ALA A 481 -16.62 -7.75 -13.91
N PHE A 482 -15.65 -7.66 -14.80
CA PHE A 482 -15.60 -8.49 -16.02
C PHE A 482 -15.40 -9.96 -15.67
N THR A 483 -14.43 -10.26 -14.82
CA THR A 483 -14.12 -11.62 -14.41
C THR A 483 -15.31 -12.26 -13.67
N GLU A 484 -15.93 -11.55 -12.73
CA GLU A 484 -17.13 -12.00 -12.02
C GLU A 484 -18.27 -12.30 -13.00
N ARG A 485 -18.61 -11.35 -13.89
CA ARG A 485 -19.67 -11.54 -14.91
C ARG A 485 -19.37 -12.72 -15.85
N LEU A 486 -18.14 -12.87 -16.29
CA LEU A 486 -17.73 -13.97 -17.17
C LEU A 486 -17.94 -15.33 -16.49
N PHE A 487 -17.57 -15.47 -15.22
CA PHE A 487 -17.74 -16.68 -14.45
C PHE A 487 -19.20 -16.92 -14.05
N ASP A 488 -19.96 -15.88 -13.68
CA ASP A 488 -21.39 -15.99 -13.39
C ASP A 488 -22.18 -16.50 -14.59
N GLN A 489 -21.95 -15.92 -15.78
CA GLN A 489 -22.63 -16.34 -17.03
C GLN A 489 -22.24 -17.76 -17.46
N SER A 490 -21.04 -18.21 -17.13
CA SER A 490 -20.51 -19.50 -17.56
C SER A 490 -20.72 -20.61 -16.54
N ALA A 491 -21.15 -20.30 -15.31
CA ALA A 491 -21.22 -21.22 -14.17
C ALA A 491 -21.99 -22.52 -14.49
N ALA A 492 -23.15 -22.42 -15.12
CA ALA A 492 -24.01 -23.56 -15.42
C ALA A 492 -23.44 -24.57 -16.45
N GLY A 493 -22.45 -24.17 -17.26
CA GLY A 493 -21.78 -25.04 -18.26
C GLY A 493 -20.35 -25.40 -17.90
N TYR A 494 -19.81 -24.81 -16.84
CA TYR A 494 -18.40 -24.85 -16.45
C TYR A 494 -17.88 -26.28 -16.19
N ASP A 495 -18.64 -27.08 -15.46
CA ASP A 495 -18.22 -28.44 -15.08
C ASP A 495 -18.15 -29.42 -16.27
N ASN A 496 -19.10 -29.32 -17.19
CA ASN A 496 -19.13 -30.20 -18.37
C ASN A 496 -17.93 -29.87 -19.29
N SER A 497 -17.67 -28.60 -19.53
CA SER A 497 -16.57 -28.15 -20.38
C SER A 497 -15.20 -28.42 -19.75
N SER A 498 -15.02 -28.12 -18.44
CA SER A 498 -13.76 -28.40 -17.74
C SER A 498 -13.52 -29.89 -17.53
N GLY A 499 -14.56 -30.67 -17.28
CA GLY A 499 -14.47 -32.14 -17.12
C GLY A 499 -14.00 -32.85 -18.38
N VAL A 500 -14.45 -32.42 -19.56
CA VAL A 500 -14.02 -32.97 -20.86
C VAL A 500 -12.63 -32.46 -21.23
N ALA A 501 -12.35 -31.19 -21.01
CA ALA A 501 -11.04 -30.58 -21.30
C ALA A 501 -9.87 -31.29 -20.58
N PHE A 502 -10.12 -31.80 -19.39
CA PHE A 502 -9.11 -32.50 -18.57
C PHE A 502 -9.36 -34.01 -18.42
N LEU A 503 -10.04 -34.65 -19.37
CA LEU A 503 -10.25 -36.10 -19.45
C LEU A 503 -10.79 -36.73 -18.15
N ARG A 504 -11.59 -35.97 -17.36
CA ARG A 504 -12.14 -36.37 -16.05
C ARG A 504 -11.09 -36.75 -14.96
N VAL A 505 -9.80 -36.57 -15.22
CA VAL A 505 -8.70 -36.86 -14.27
C VAL A 505 -8.70 -35.88 -13.09
N GLY A 506 -9.32 -34.72 -13.24
CA GLY A 506 -9.28 -33.62 -12.28
C GLY A 506 -9.82 -33.96 -10.87
N ARG A 507 -10.88 -34.81 -10.75
CA ARG A 507 -11.43 -35.21 -9.44
C ARG A 507 -10.46 -36.14 -8.68
N TRP A 508 -9.91 -37.14 -9.39
CA TRP A 508 -8.94 -38.09 -8.81
C TRP A 508 -7.66 -37.35 -8.38
N TYR A 509 -7.16 -36.45 -9.21
CA TYR A 509 -5.95 -35.67 -8.93
C TYR A 509 -6.12 -34.78 -7.69
N ARG A 510 -7.22 -34.02 -7.59
CA ARG A 510 -7.51 -33.18 -6.43
C ARG A 510 -7.66 -34.03 -5.15
N ARG A 511 -8.37 -35.16 -5.21
CA ARG A 511 -8.53 -36.06 -4.06
C ARG A 511 -7.20 -36.61 -3.58
N ARG A 512 -6.35 -37.05 -4.50
CA ARG A 512 -4.99 -37.50 -4.18
C ARG A 512 -4.18 -36.37 -3.51
N MET A 513 -4.16 -35.18 -4.10
CA MET A 513 -3.38 -34.05 -3.58
C MET A 513 -3.87 -33.54 -2.22
N LEU A 514 -5.16 -33.43 -1.99
CA LEU A 514 -5.70 -33.05 -0.69
C LEU A 514 -5.27 -34.02 0.42
N ARG A 515 -5.27 -35.33 0.12
CA ARG A 515 -4.82 -36.34 1.08
C ARG A 515 -3.32 -36.39 1.29
N THR A 516 -2.54 -36.32 0.23
CA THR A 516 -1.08 -36.51 0.29
C THR A 516 -0.35 -35.20 0.58
N ALA A 517 -0.61 -34.15 -0.19
CA ALA A 517 0.06 -32.86 -0.08
C ALA A 517 -0.53 -32.00 1.02
N GLY A 518 -1.86 -31.97 1.15
CA GLY A 518 -2.59 -31.20 2.16
C GLY A 518 -2.64 -31.86 3.52
N ALA A 519 -2.36 -33.17 3.60
CA ALA A 519 -2.54 -33.97 4.82
C ALA A 519 -3.95 -33.81 5.43
N LEU A 520 -4.99 -33.67 4.56
CA LEU A 520 -6.37 -33.54 4.99
C LEU A 520 -6.89 -34.87 5.55
N ALA A 521 -7.49 -34.82 6.73
CA ALA A 521 -7.95 -35.97 7.49
C ALA A 521 -9.34 -35.71 8.10
N PRO A 522 -10.05 -36.73 8.60
CA PRO A 522 -11.31 -36.55 9.32
C PRO A 522 -11.21 -35.54 10.47
N GLY A 523 -12.25 -34.74 10.67
CA GLY A 523 -12.33 -33.72 11.73
C GLY A 523 -11.57 -32.44 11.49
N ARG A 524 -10.83 -32.28 10.37
CA ARG A 524 -10.05 -31.09 10.04
C ARG A 524 -10.92 -29.98 9.44
N ALA A 525 -10.44 -28.73 9.57
CA ALA A 525 -11.03 -27.55 8.97
C ALA A 525 -10.28 -27.15 7.69
N HIS A 526 -11.00 -27.05 6.58
CA HIS A 526 -10.47 -26.72 5.26
C HIS A 526 -11.15 -25.50 4.67
N LEU A 527 -10.38 -24.58 4.11
CA LEU A 527 -10.83 -23.46 3.29
C LEU A 527 -10.38 -23.64 1.84
N ASP A 528 -11.34 -23.67 0.93
CA ASP A 528 -11.11 -23.71 -0.52
C ASP A 528 -11.32 -22.31 -1.10
N VAL A 529 -10.23 -21.62 -1.43
CA VAL A 529 -10.23 -20.24 -1.93
C VAL A 529 -10.27 -20.25 -3.45
N GLY A 530 -11.15 -19.44 -4.05
CA GLY A 530 -11.45 -19.49 -5.47
C GLY A 530 -12.07 -20.84 -5.84
N SER A 531 -13.05 -21.27 -5.04
CA SER A 531 -13.59 -22.63 -5.11
C SER A 531 -14.38 -22.91 -6.41
N GLY A 532 -14.79 -21.89 -7.13
CA GLY A 532 -15.61 -22.00 -8.33
C GLY A 532 -16.90 -22.78 -8.03
N THR A 533 -17.18 -23.79 -8.86
CA THR A 533 -18.34 -24.67 -8.67
C THR A 533 -18.21 -25.66 -7.50
N GLY A 534 -17.22 -25.48 -6.60
CA GLY A 534 -17.06 -26.22 -5.35
C GLY A 534 -16.55 -27.66 -5.48
N LEU A 535 -15.88 -28.03 -6.58
CA LEU A 535 -15.40 -29.39 -6.79
C LEU A 535 -14.37 -29.81 -5.74
N CYS A 536 -13.42 -28.95 -5.41
CA CYS A 536 -12.40 -29.21 -4.41
C CYS A 536 -13.00 -29.22 -3.00
N ALA A 537 -13.90 -28.27 -2.69
CA ALA A 537 -14.63 -28.24 -1.42
C ALA A 537 -15.50 -29.48 -1.19
N ALA A 538 -16.22 -29.97 -2.21
CA ALA A 538 -17.03 -31.18 -2.10
C ALA A 538 -16.16 -32.43 -1.82
N ILE A 539 -15.02 -32.57 -2.51
CA ILE A 539 -14.06 -33.65 -2.25
C ILE A 539 -13.50 -33.55 -0.81
N SER A 540 -13.19 -32.34 -0.38
CA SER A 540 -12.73 -32.09 0.99
C SER A 540 -13.78 -32.48 2.02
N GLN A 541 -15.03 -32.10 1.81
CA GLN A 541 -16.16 -32.43 2.71
C GLN A 541 -16.34 -33.94 2.87
N GLU A 542 -16.12 -34.72 1.79
CA GLU A 542 -16.10 -36.19 1.87
C GLU A 542 -14.93 -36.71 2.72
N ILE A 543 -13.76 -36.05 2.68
CA ILE A 543 -12.55 -36.48 3.41
C ILE A 543 -12.65 -36.15 4.89
N VAL A 544 -13.06 -34.92 5.22
CA VAL A 544 -13.11 -34.46 6.62
C VAL A 544 -14.29 -35.05 7.41
N GLY A 545 -15.34 -35.50 6.70
CA GLY A 545 -16.51 -36.12 7.29
C GLY A 545 -17.39 -35.18 8.12
N PRO A 546 -18.35 -35.73 8.89
CA PRO A 546 -19.34 -34.94 9.63
C PRO A 546 -18.72 -34.09 10.75
N GLY A 547 -17.60 -34.51 11.34
CA GLY A 547 -16.90 -33.78 12.41
C GLY A 547 -15.93 -32.71 11.90
N GLY A 548 -15.74 -32.60 10.59
CA GLY A 548 -14.87 -31.61 9.99
C GLY A 548 -15.64 -30.42 9.40
N ARG A 549 -14.93 -29.33 9.12
CA ARG A 549 -15.48 -28.12 8.50
C ARG A 549 -14.86 -27.91 7.12
N THR A 550 -15.68 -27.63 6.11
CA THR A 550 -15.21 -27.20 4.78
C THR A 550 -15.96 -25.96 4.36
N VAL A 551 -15.22 -24.93 4.02
CA VAL A 551 -15.75 -23.65 3.51
C VAL A 551 -15.29 -23.45 2.08
N ALA A 552 -16.21 -23.14 1.17
CA ALA A 552 -15.94 -22.71 -0.19
C ALA A 552 -16.04 -21.20 -0.27
N LEU A 553 -14.97 -20.53 -0.71
CA LEU A 553 -14.94 -19.08 -0.89
C LEU A 553 -14.68 -18.75 -2.35
N ASP A 554 -15.52 -17.88 -2.92
CA ASP A 554 -15.38 -17.38 -4.30
C ASP A 554 -16.00 -15.98 -4.43
N PRO A 555 -15.49 -15.06 -5.27
CA PRO A 555 -16.14 -13.79 -5.52
C PRO A 555 -17.43 -13.91 -6.34
N SER A 556 -17.58 -14.95 -7.17
CA SER A 556 -18.75 -15.17 -8.04
C SER A 556 -19.88 -15.85 -7.27
N THR A 557 -21.01 -15.16 -7.16
CA THR A 557 -22.24 -15.70 -6.54
C THR A 557 -22.83 -16.84 -7.35
N GLY A 558 -22.74 -16.79 -8.69
CA GLY A 558 -23.17 -17.85 -9.60
C GLY A 558 -22.37 -19.14 -9.42
N MET A 559 -21.06 -19.05 -9.23
CA MET A 559 -20.21 -20.19 -8.93
C MET A 559 -20.54 -20.82 -7.58
N LEU A 560 -20.77 -20.01 -6.54
CA LEU A 560 -21.16 -20.50 -5.21
C LEU A 560 -22.54 -21.15 -5.20
N GLU A 561 -23.46 -20.70 -6.02
CA GLU A 561 -24.75 -21.37 -6.19
C GLU A 561 -24.59 -22.79 -6.78
N MET A 562 -23.68 -22.96 -7.74
CA MET A 562 -23.33 -24.28 -8.27
C MET A 562 -22.64 -25.14 -7.20
N ALA A 563 -21.80 -24.56 -6.34
CA ALA A 563 -21.18 -25.27 -5.23
C ALA A 563 -22.25 -25.76 -4.21
N ARG A 564 -23.26 -24.95 -3.89
CA ARG A 564 -24.39 -25.37 -3.03
C ARG A 564 -25.19 -26.50 -3.66
N ARG A 565 -25.49 -26.44 -4.97
CA ARG A 565 -26.16 -27.51 -5.71
C ARG A 565 -25.34 -28.81 -5.72
N ARG A 566 -24.01 -28.72 -5.62
CA ARG A 566 -23.12 -29.88 -5.46
C ARG A 566 -23.09 -30.44 -4.05
N GLY A 567 -23.76 -29.81 -3.09
CA GLY A 567 -23.83 -30.25 -1.70
C GLY A 567 -22.75 -29.67 -0.78
N VAL A 568 -22.05 -28.60 -1.20
CA VAL A 568 -21.15 -27.87 -0.31
C VAL A 568 -21.97 -27.11 0.73
N ARG A 569 -21.72 -27.40 2.02
CA ARG A 569 -22.56 -26.92 3.13
C ARG A 569 -22.34 -25.45 3.47
N GLU A 570 -21.10 -24.98 3.40
CA GLU A 570 -20.72 -23.63 3.78
C GLU A 570 -20.05 -22.91 2.61
N THR A 571 -20.66 -21.79 2.17
CA THR A 571 -20.15 -20.97 1.07
C THR A 571 -20.09 -19.53 1.50
N VAL A 572 -19.00 -18.82 1.17
CA VAL A 572 -18.75 -17.43 1.55
C VAL A 572 -18.33 -16.65 0.31
N VAL A 573 -18.96 -15.50 0.09
CA VAL A 573 -18.51 -14.56 -0.96
C VAL A 573 -17.29 -13.81 -0.44
N GLY A 574 -16.18 -13.84 -1.20
CA GLY A 574 -14.94 -13.19 -0.78
C GLY A 574 -13.82 -13.35 -1.78
N ARG A 575 -12.71 -12.67 -1.53
CA ARG A 575 -11.51 -12.66 -2.38
C ARG A 575 -10.31 -13.19 -1.61
N ALA A 576 -9.32 -13.73 -2.34
CA ALA A 576 -8.11 -14.31 -1.76
C ALA A 576 -7.27 -13.27 -1.00
N GLU A 577 -7.26 -12.02 -1.48
CA GLU A 577 -6.50 -10.92 -0.90
C GLU A 577 -7.11 -10.36 0.41
N ARG A 578 -8.31 -10.79 0.76
CA ARG A 578 -9.01 -10.41 2.01
C ARG A 578 -9.98 -11.50 2.44
N LEU A 579 -9.51 -12.42 3.27
CA LEU A 579 -10.30 -13.55 3.74
C LEU A 579 -11.15 -13.15 4.98
N PRO A 580 -12.49 -13.30 4.95
CA PRO A 580 -13.37 -12.88 6.05
C PRO A 580 -13.40 -13.93 7.19
N PHE A 581 -12.23 -14.37 7.64
CA PHE A 581 -12.09 -15.36 8.70
C PHE A 581 -11.08 -14.89 9.74
N ALA A 582 -11.26 -15.33 10.98
CA ALA A 582 -10.31 -15.09 12.06
C ALA A 582 -8.98 -15.82 11.81
N ASP A 583 -7.93 -15.34 12.47
CA ASP A 583 -6.61 -15.98 12.47
C ASP A 583 -6.68 -17.42 12.97
N SER A 584 -5.81 -18.28 12.45
CA SER A 584 -5.63 -19.64 12.94
C SER A 584 -6.93 -20.47 12.98
N THR A 585 -7.79 -20.32 11.95
CA THR A 585 -9.09 -20.98 11.86
C THR A 585 -9.01 -22.34 11.17
N PHE A 586 -8.17 -22.50 10.15
CA PHE A 586 -8.13 -23.65 9.25
C PHE A 586 -6.87 -24.49 9.42
N ASP A 587 -6.98 -25.80 9.16
CA ASP A 587 -5.85 -26.73 9.11
C ASP A 587 -5.25 -26.82 7.69
N LEU A 588 -6.07 -26.54 6.66
CA LEU A 588 -5.69 -26.54 5.27
C LEU A 588 -6.33 -25.36 4.53
N VAL A 589 -5.57 -24.71 3.68
CA VAL A 589 -6.07 -23.80 2.63
C VAL A 589 -5.71 -24.39 1.28
N SER A 590 -6.69 -24.54 0.38
CA SER A 590 -6.45 -24.88 -1.02
C SER A 590 -6.79 -23.72 -1.96
N MET A 591 -6.03 -23.62 -3.06
CA MET A 591 -6.28 -22.70 -4.18
C MET A 591 -6.17 -23.50 -5.49
N SER A 592 -7.27 -23.57 -6.26
CA SER A 592 -7.34 -24.46 -7.42
C SER A 592 -7.56 -23.68 -8.71
N TYR A 593 -6.52 -23.55 -9.54
CA TYR A 593 -6.57 -22.91 -10.87
C TYR A 593 -7.03 -21.44 -10.84
N MET A 594 -6.73 -20.72 -9.74
CA MET A 594 -7.21 -19.37 -9.52
C MET A 594 -6.10 -18.33 -9.44
N LEU A 595 -4.83 -18.70 -9.26
CA LEU A 595 -3.72 -17.74 -9.06
C LEU A 595 -3.59 -16.73 -10.20
N ARG A 596 -3.89 -17.13 -11.43
CA ARG A 596 -3.88 -16.25 -12.60
C ARG A 596 -4.98 -15.17 -12.61
N HIS A 597 -5.93 -15.25 -11.65
CA HIS A 597 -7.00 -14.27 -11.44
C HIS A 597 -6.78 -13.43 -10.18
N VAL A 598 -5.75 -13.74 -9.39
CA VAL A 598 -5.35 -12.98 -8.20
C VAL A 598 -4.49 -11.80 -8.63
N GLU A 599 -4.84 -10.61 -8.20
CA GLU A 599 -4.09 -9.40 -8.55
C GLU A 599 -2.81 -9.25 -7.71
N ASP A 600 -2.86 -9.66 -6.44
CA ASP A 600 -1.72 -9.60 -5.52
C ASP A 600 -1.53 -10.94 -4.80
N LEU A 601 -0.60 -11.76 -5.30
CA LEU A 601 -0.25 -13.04 -4.69
C LEU A 601 0.33 -12.89 -3.29
N SER A 602 1.01 -11.80 -3.00
CA SER A 602 1.63 -11.57 -1.69
C SER A 602 0.55 -11.37 -0.63
N LEU A 603 -0.48 -10.55 -0.94
CA LEU A 603 -1.64 -10.39 -0.06
C LEU A 603 -2.41 -11.69 0.09
N ALA A 604 -2.67 -12.40 -1.01
CA ALA A 604 -3.41 -13.67 -0.96
C ALA A 604 -2.69 -14.73 -0.12
N PHE A 605 -1.37 -14.83 -0.23
CA PHE A 605 -0.59 -15.78 0.55
C PHE A 605 -0.42 -15.35 2.01
N ALA A 606 -0.31 -14.04 2.29
CA ALA A 606 -0.32 -13.52 3.65
C ALA A 606 -1.65 -13.81 4.36
N GLU A 607 -2.78 -13.62 3.68
CA GLU A 607 -4.11 -13.94 4.21
C GLU A 607 -4.28 -15.45 4.41
N ALA A 608 -3.84 -16.28 3.45
CA ALA A 608 -3.83 -17.73 3.61
C ALA A 608 -2.98 -18.16 4.81
N HIS A 609 -1.81 -17.56 5.01
CA HIS A 609 -0.95 -17.82 6.17
C HIS A 609 -1.64 -17.39 7.47
N ARG A 610 -2.28 -16.23 7.50
CA ARG A 610 -2.99 -15.70 8.68
C ARG A 610 -4.11 -16.64 9.16
N VAL A 611 -4.95 -17.12 8.24
CA VAL A 611 -6.11 -17.95 8.59
C VAL A 611 -5.76 -19.41 8.88
N LEU A 612 -4.56 -19.88 8.50
CA LEU A 612 -4.09 -21.21 8.83
C LEU A 612 -3.65 -21.31 10.29
N ARG A 613 -3.90 -22.43 10.94
CA ARG A 613 -3.35 -22.77 12.26
C ARG A 613 -1.84 -22.99 12.18
N PRO A 614 -1.08 -22.80 13.27
CA PRO A 614 0.30 -23.27 13.34
C PRO A 614 0.39 -24.76 12.98
N GLY A 615 1.31 -25.11 12.07
CA GLY A 615 1.38 -26.45 11.47
C GLY A 615 0.37 -26.71 10.34
N GLY A 616 -0.54 -25.77 10.07
CA GLY A 616 -1.47 -25.82 8.95
C GLY A 616 -0.75 -25.70 7.60
N ARG A 617 -1.41 -26.13 6.54
CA ARG A 617 -0.80 -26.25 5.21
C ARG A 617 -1.54 -25.46 4.15
N ILE A 618 -0.79 -24.96 3.16
CA ILE A 618 -1.34 -24.47 1.90
C ILE A 618 -1.02 -25.46 0.77
N VAL A 619 -2.00 -25.69 -0.11
CA VAL A 619 -1.85 -26.51 -1.33
C VAL A 619 -2.47 -25.77 -2.50
N ILE A 620 -1.69 -25.55 -3.55
CA ILE A 620 -2.11 -24.80 -4.73
C ILE A 620 -1.99 -25.69 -5.96
N PHE A 621 -3.04 -25.68 -6.78
CA PHE A 621 -3.09 -26.39 -8.05
C PHE A 621 -3.13 -25.39 -9.18
N GLU A 622 -2.23 -25.52 -10.18
CA GLU A 622 -2.21 -24.63 -11.33
C GLU A 622 -1.79 -25.37 -12.61
N LEU A 623 -2.08 -24.77 -13.74
CA LEU A 623 -1.61 -25.23 -15.04
C LEU A 623 -0.40 -24.42 -15.46
N THR A 624 0.64 -25.10 -15.94
CA THR A 624 1.88 -24.47 -16.38
C THR A 624 2.19 -24.90 -17.82
N SER A 625 2.55 -23.94 -18.66
CA SER A 625 3.00 -24.23 -20.02
C SER A 625 4.28 -25.08 -20.00
N PRO A 626 4.41 -26.11 -20.87
CA PRO A 626 5.61 -26.93 -20.94
C PRO A 626 6.88 -26.11 -21.21
N SER A 627 7.99 -26.51 -20.61
CA SER A 627 9.30 -25.86 -20.83
C SER A 627 9.87 -26.13 -22.23
N ASN A 628 9.60 -27.31 -22.79
CA ASN A 628 10.05 -27.67 -24.16
C ASN A 628 9.32 -26.82 -25.21
N PRO A 629 10.02 -26.13 -26.15
CA PRO A 629 9.41 -25.24 -27.14
C PRO A 629 8.36 -25.93 -28.03
N VAL A 630 8.62 -27.17 -28.48
CA VAL A 630 7.70 -27.92 -29.33
C VAL A 630 6.45 -28.33 -28.60
N ALA A 631 6.63 -28.88 -27.39
CA ALA A 631 5.51 -29.22 -26.51
C ALA A 631 4.68 -27.98 -26.11
N ARG A 632 5.32 -26.84 -25.92
CA ARG A 632 4.66 -25.56 -25.68
C ARG A 632 3.83 -25.09 -26.85
N ALA A 633 4.36 -25.17 -28.07
CA ALA A 633 3.62 -24.82 -29.29
C ALA A 633 2.39 -25.72 -29.48
N ALA A 634 2.55 -27.02 -29.27
CA ALA A 634 1.45 -27.99 -29.36
C ALA A 634 0.41 -27.73 -28.24
N PHE A 635 0.84 -27.48 -27.01
CA PHE A 635 -0.03 -27.14 -25.88
C PHE A 635 -0.81 -25.86 -26.15
N ARG A 636 -0.15 -24.81 -26.65
CA ARG A 636 -0.81 -23.57 -27.06
C ARG A 636 -1.87 -23.81 -28.15
N GLY A 637 -1.53 -24.53 -29.22
CA GLY A 637 -2.48 -24.87 -30.26
C GLY A 637 -3.71 -25.60 -29.70
N ALA A 638 -3.48 -26.60 -28.87
CA ALA A 638 -4.56 -27.34 -28.23
C ALA A 638 -5.45 -26.43 -27.31
N MET A 639 -4.84 -25.61 -26.49
CA MET A 639 -5.58 -24.73 -25.55
C MET A 639 -6.34 -23.61 -26.26
N HIS A 640 -5.81 -23.06 -27.35
CA HIS A 640 -6.45 -21.95 -28.07
C HIS A 640 -7.55 -22.38 -29.07
N TRP A 641 -7.49 -23.60 -29.57
CA TRP A 641 -8.39 -24.05 -30.63
C TRP A 641 -9.16 -25.32 -30.30
N VAL A 642 -8.45 -26.38 -29.85
CA VAL A 642 -9.08 -27.69 -29.62
C VAL A 642 -9.95 -27.67 -28.34
N VAL A 643 -9.41 -27.20 -27.23
CA VAL A 643 -10.12 -27.15 -25.94
C VAL A 643 -11.37 -26.28 -25.99
N PRO A 644 -11.37 -25.06 -26.55
CA PRO A 644 -12.58 -24.26 -26.71
C PRO A 644 -13.63 -24.92 -27.61
N ALA A 645 -13.24 -25.52 -28.73
CA ALA A 645 -14.16 -26.21 -29.62
C ALA A 645 -14.84 -27.41 -28.96
N VAL A 646 -14.03 -28.24 -28.27
CA VAL A 646 -14.52 -29.40 -27.51
C VAL A 646 -15.40 -28.94 -26.35
N GLY A 647 -15.05 -27.84 -25.66
CA GLY A 647 -15.82 -27.26 -24.58
C GLY A 647 -17.21 -26.80 -25.00
N VAL A 648 -17.36 -26.18 -26.18
CA VAL A 648 -18.66 -25.79 -26.75
C VAL A 648 -19.52 -27.02 -27.03
N VAL A 649 -18.94 -28.04 -27.68
CA VAL A 649 -19.66 -29.28 -28.01
C VAL A 649 -20.10 -29.99 -26.71
N ALA A 650 -19.24 -30.08 -25.72
CA ALA A 650 -19.53 -30.76 -24.45
C ALA A 650 -20.56 -30.03 -23.59
N SER A 651 -20.58 -28.70 -23.63
CA SER A 651 -21.52 -27.88 -22.85
C SER A 651 -22.83 -27.60 -23.56
N MET A 652 -22.88 -27.80 -24.88
CA MET A 652 -23.99 -27.40 -25.76
C MET A 652 -24.32 -25.89 -25.64
N ARG A 653 -23.31 -25.06 -25.29
CA ARG A 653 -23.48 -23.60 -25.04
C ARG A 653 -22.39 -22.80 -25.76
N PRO A 654 -22.76 -21.93 -26.73
CA PRO A 654 -21.79 -21.07 -27.42
C PRO A 654 -21.05 -20.10 -26.48
N ALA A 655 -21.69 -19.67 -25.38
CA ALA A 655 -21.09 -18.78 -24.36
C ALA A 655 -19.86 -19.40 -23.66
N THR A 656 -19.62 -20.68 -23.77
CA THR A 656 -18.44 -21.37 -23.23
C THR A 656 -17.16 -21.03 -24.02
N PHE A 657 -17.28 -20.68 -25.30
CA PHE A 657 -16.11 -20.39 -26.16
C PHE A 657 -15.28 -19.17 -25.69
N PRO A 658 -15.86 -18.01 -25.40
CA PRO A 658 -15.11 -16.87 -24.86
C PRO A 658 -14.39 -17.19 -23.56
N MET A 659 -15.04 -17.92 -22.64
CA MET A 659 -14.45 -18.33 -21.36
C MET A 659 -13.25 -19.28 -21.55
N MET A 660 -13.36 -20.29 -22.41
CA MET A 660 -12.26 -21.24 -22.67
C MET A 660 -11.09 -20.53 -23.37
N ARG A 661 -11.36 -19.56 -24.20
CA ARG A 661 -10.34 -18.74 -24.85
C ARG A 661 -9.64 -17.80 -23.85
N TYR A 662 -10.41 -17.22 -22.93
CA TYR A 662 -9.86 -16.48 -21.80
C TYR A 662 -8.94 -17.36 -20.94
N TRP A 663 -9.31 -18.62 -20.67
CA TRP A 663 -8.46 -19.59 -19.98
C TRP A 663 -7.12 -19.81 -20.69
N ALA A 664 -7.15 -20.07 -21.99
CA ALA A 664 -5.93 -20.27 -22.76
C ALA A 664 -4.97 -19.08 -22.66
N GLN A 665 -5.51 -17.87 -22.78
CA GLN A 665 -4.74 -16.62 -22.69
C GLN A 665 -4.16 -16.40 -21.27
N THR A 666 -4.92 -16.69 -20.21
CA THR A 666 -4.44 -16.55 -18.81
C THR A 666 -3.41 -17.60 -18.42
N ILE A 667 -3.45 -18.81 -19.00
CA ILE A 667 -2.42 -19.85 -18.80
C ILE A 667 -1.09 -19.43 -19.43
N ASP A 668 -1.13 -18.84 -20.61
CA ASP A 668 0.08 -18.33 -21.30
C ASP A 668 0.76 -17.19 -20.52
N ALA A 669 -0.03 -16.41 -19.79
CA ALA A 669 0.43 -15.29 -18.95
C ALA A 669 0.72 -15.70 -17.49
N ALA A 670 0.62 -17.00 -17.14
CA ALA A 670 0.76 -17.47 -15.77
C ALA A 670 2.16 -17.17 -15.19
N VAL A 671 2.18 -16.91 -13.89
CA VAL A 671 3.41 -16.63 -13.13
C VAL A 671 4.33 -17.86 -13.17
N ARG A 672 5.63 -17.62 -13.30
CA ARG A 672 6.64 -18.70 -13.29
C ARG A 672 6.63 -19.43 -11.95
N PRO A 673 6.79 -20.76 -11.93
CA PRO A 673 6.74 -21.57 -10.71
C PRO A 673 7.69 -21.11 -9.62
N GLU A 674 8.90 -20.70 -9.97
CA GLU A 674 9.91 -20.22 -9.01
C GLU A 674 9.39 -19.01 -8.22
N ARG A 675 8.75 -18.06 -8.92
CA ARG A 675 8.19 -16.86 -8.29
C ARG A 675 7.03 -17.16 -7.33
N ILE A 676 6.24 -18.20 -7.60
CA ILE A 676 5.17 -18.62 -6.70
C ILE A 676 5.77 -19.24 -5.43
N VAL A 677 6.84 -20.05 -5.56
CA VAL A 677 7.56 -20.62 -4.41
C VAL A 677 8.19 -19.52 -3.55
N ASP A 678 8.84 -18.54 -4.20
CA ASP A 678 9.44 -17.40 -3.51
C ASP A 678 8.39 -16.58 -2.75
N ALA A 679 7.22 -16.34 -3.37
CA ALA A 679 6.13 -15.60 -2.74
C ALA A 679 5.53 -16.35 -1.54
N LEU A 680 5.42 -17.69 -1.61
CA LEU A 680 5.00 -18.52 -0.47
C LEU A 680 6.01 -18.45 0.68
N ALA A 681 7.31 -18.57 0.37
CA ALA A 681 8.36 -18.47 1.37
C ALA A 681 8.36 -17.10 2.06
N ALA A 682 8.18 -16.04 1.30
CA ALA A 682 8.09 -14.68 1.79
C ALA A 682 6.84 -14.40 2.64
N ALA A 683 5.72 -15.06 2.35
CA ALA A 683 4.52 -15.01 3.17
C ALA A 683 4.66 -15.82 4.49
N GLY A 684 5.84 -16.42 4.76
CA GLY A 684 6.15 -17.15 6.00
C GLY A 684 5.90 -18.65 5.93
N PHE A 685 5.63 -19.22 4.75
CA PHE A 685 5.47 -20.67 4.62
C PHE A 685 6.81 -21.40 4.61
N ALA A 686 7.04 -22.24 5.60
CA ALA A 686 8.20 -23.13 5.65
C ALA A 686 8.07 -24.28 4.64
N GLY A 687 9.20 -24.70 4.05
CA GLY A 687 9.27 -25.80 3.10
C GLY A 687 8.45 -25.57 1.83
N ALA A 688 8.32 -24.30 1.40
CA ALA A 688 7.67 -23.95 0.15
C ALA A 688 8.34 -24.67 -1.02
N ARG A 689 7.57 -25.39 -1.82
CA ARG A 689 8.09 -26.18 -2.94
C ARG A 689 7.09 -26.36 -4.05
N HIS A 690 7.60 -26.54 -5.26
CA HIS A 690 6.87 -26.84 -6.48
C HIS A 690 7.10 -28.27 -6.91
N GLN A 691 6.06 -28.91 -7.42
CA GLN A 691 6.12 -30.21 -8.05
C GLN A 691 5.33 -30.17 -9.35
N LEU A 692 5.98 -30.51 -10.46
CA LEU A 692 5.35 -30.62 -11.77
C LEU A 692 4.95 -32.08 -12.03
N GLU A 693 3.68 -32.32 -12.34
CA GLU A 693 3.14 -33.64 -12.67
C GLU A 693 2.58 -33.63 -14.11
N LEU A 694 2.80 -34.72 -14.83
CA LEU A 694 2.36 -34.92 -16.23
C LEU A 694 2.79 -33.76 -17.17
N GLY A 695 3.84 -33.03 -16.84
CA GLY A 695 4.41 -31.96 -17.64
C GLY A 695 3.61 -30.65 -17.72
N VAL A 696 2.40 -30.60 -17.13
CA VAL A 696 1.50 -29.43 -17.22
C VAL A 696 0.77 -29.11 -15.91
N PHE A 697 0.71 -30.04 -14.95
CA PHE A 697 0.06 -29.82 -13.66
C PHE A 697 1.07 -29.43 -12.60
N SER A 698 0.99 -28.21 -12.11
CA SER A 698 1.81 -27.70 -11.01
C SER A 698 1.09 -27.81 -9.69
N CYS A 699 1.77 -28.36 -8.68
CA CYS A 699 1.34 -28.38 -7.30
C CYS A 699 2.37 -27.62 -6.44
N TYR A 700 1.91 -26.60 -5.71
CA TYR A 700 2.75 -25.88 -4.74
C TYR A 700 2.26 -26.20 -3.33
N ARG A 701 3.18 -26.25 -2.38
CA ARG A 701 2.91 -26.58 -0.98
C ARG A 701 3.78 -25.75 -0.06
N GLY A 702 3.23 -25.44 1.10
CA GLY A 702 3.95 -24.80 2.20
C GLY A 702 3.28 -25.14 3.53
N VAL A 703 4.00 -24.95 4.61
CA VAL A 703 3.52 -25.20 5.98
C VAL A 703 3.68 -23.93 6.79
N ARG A 704 2.62 -23.48 7.48
CA ARG A 704 2.77 -22.45 8.51
C ARG A 704 3.57 -23.04 9.66
N ALA A 705 4.75 -22.47 9.96
CA ALA A 705 5.60 -22.96 11.04
C ALA A 705 4.80 -23.04 12.37
N PRO A 706 5.00 -24.11 13.19
CA PRO A 706 4.49 -24.10 14.56
C PRO A 706 5.15 -22.93 15.32
N PHE A 707 4.48 -22.41 16.35
CA PHE A 707 5.13 -21.46 17.23
C PHE A 707 6.38 -22.13 17.81
N SER A 708 7.55 -21.52 17.62
CA SER A 708 8.74 -21.90 18.36
C SER A 708 8.43 -21.64 19.84
N SER A 709 8.34 -22.74 20.61
CA SER A 709 8.18 -22.74 22.06
C SER A 709 9.31 -22.00 22.75
#